data_e7b4e433c880067da9f96e8ea6fc05e9
#
_entry.id   e7b4e433c880067da9f96e8ea6fc05e9
#
_cell.length_a   1.000
_cell.length_b   1.000
_cell.length_c   1.000
_cell.angle_alpha   90.00
_cell.angle_beta   90.00
_cell.angle_gamma   90.00
#
_symmetry.space_group_name_H-M   'P 1'
#
loop_
_entity.id
_entity.type
_entity.pdbx_description
1 polymer ?
#
loop_
_entity_poly.entity_id
_entity_poly.type
_entity_poly.pdbx_seq_one_letter_code
_entity_poly.pdbx_strand_id
1 'polypeptide(L)'
;MLQLSDYIKEEFGFGDFVFRDDNRVEYGRAGNLKELEALVLTLPDDVLLRATSKNMLSKWFYSRGLFTLGGKVKAVQESHFATVDDMRQYVSQQIHDFHALMGRGVIAHFDLENYGSHIWFSRMGDGSLGGKARGLAFLNSLVDKHRLADKYPGVKISIPRTIVIATDYFDQFILENDLQYVIDSEVSDDEILSEFVASRLPEKLVEELRVYVNQANTPFAVRSSSKLEDSSYQPFAGVYSTYMVPLVENKDQMLRMLGKAIKSVYASVFYAGSRTYIQTTANLLSEEKMAVVVQSICGTEHDGLYYPMLSGVGRSINFYPIGNEKPEDGIVNLAFGLGKTVVDGGNTLRFSPKYPKKILQLSDPKLALRDTQKEMYALDLRPGAFKISRDEGVNLAHPQIAEVLPGFPHPELVASTFSIENNRMVPGITAKGPRVISFDAILKYGRYPLAQIISDIMSICKNELMCDVEIEFAADLFNGPGGPGMVLKLLQVRPVGEFSDDMTTNIEKASESIPNVLLRSGKALGSGYSDRMKYIVHVPSASFDSSRTRDMAKEISAINEKIKKLGENYLLVGPGRWGSSDPWLGIPVLWNEISEARMIVETAIPGFQIEPSQGTHFFQNITSLGVGYLTIDTVRGDGYIDEAALSKLEFVEGSEFVKLYKAPEGMIGFIDRSSNKAIVGY
;
A
#
# COMPACT_ATOMS: atom_id res chain seq x y z
N MET A 1 -19.89 -59.73 4.62
CA MET A 1 -18.74 -58.81 4.43
C MET A 1 -19.16 -57.38 4.04
N LEU A 2 -20.09 -57.15 3.10
CA LEU A 2 -20.59 -55.82 2.74
C LEU A 2 -21.21 -55.06 3.94
N GLN A 3 -22.05 -55.69 4.75
CA GLN A 3 -22.67 -55.09 5.95
C GLN A 3 -21.63 -54.67 7.01
N LEU A 4 -20.54 -55.40 7.18
CA LEU A 4 -19.47 -55.06 8.12
C LEU A 4 -18.64 -53.89 7.59
N SER A 5 -18.37 -53.86 6.29
CA SER A 5 -17.68 -52.73 5.63
C SER A 5 -18.47 -51.45 5.76
N ASP A 6 -19.77 -51.49 5.53
CA ASP A 6 -20.66 -50.31 5.64
C ASP A 6 -20.77 -49.84 7.10
N TYR A 7 -20.86 -50.77 8.05
CA TYR A 7 -20.84 -50.47 9.48
C TYR A 7 -19.54 -49.78 9.91
N ILE A 8 -18.39 -50.33 9.46
CA ILE A 8 -17.08 -49.70 9.76
C ILE A 8 -16.99 -48.30 9.17
N LYS A 9 -17.43 -48.09 7.94
CA LYS A 9 -17.44 -46.74 7.31
C LYS A 9 -18.31 -45.77 8.09
N GLU A 10 -19.52 -46.15 8.46
CA GLU A 10 -20.47 -45.28 9.20
C GLU A 10 -20.00 -44.98 10.63
N GLU A 11 -19.55 -46.01 11.39
CA GLU A 11 -19.20 -45.84 12.80
C GLU A 11 -17.83 -45.21 13.03
N PHE A 12 -16.88 -45.41 12.12
CA PHE A 12 -15.53 -44.83 12.24
C PHE A 12 -15.27 -43.69 11.29
N GLY A 13 -16.23 -43.30 10.44
CA GLY A 13 -16.12 -42.16 9.54
C GLY A 13 -15.12 -42.33 8.39
N PHE A 14 -14.80 -43.56 7.97
CA PHE A 14 -13.90 -43.80 6.84
C PHE A 14 -14.62 -43.67 5.50
N GLY A 15 -13.90 -43.20 4.47
CA GLY A 15 -14.46 -42.99 3.13
C GLY A 15 -15.30 -41.70 3.04
N ASP A 16 -16.06 -41.53 1.98
CA ASP A 16 -16.93 -40.37 1.79
C ASP A 16 -17.98 -40.25 2.89
N PHE A 17 -18.31 -39.02 3.29
CA PHE A 17 -19.43 -38.80 4.18
C PHE A 17 -20.73 -38.91 3.40
N VAL A 18 -21.64 -39.78 3.86
CA VAL A 18 -22.93 -40.01 3.19
C VAL A 18 -24.05 -39.56 4.11
N PHE A 19 -24.79 -38.56 3.68
CA PHE A 19 -25.98 -38.07 4.37
C PHE A 19 -27.17 -38.98 4.08
N ARG A 20 -27.76 -39.57 5.11
CA ARG A 20 -28.93 -40.48 5.03
C ARG A 20 -29.97 -40.14 6.09
N ASP A 21 -31.25 -40.32 5.75
CA ASP A 21 -32.32 -40.30 6.74
C ASP A 21 -32.37 -41.59 7.60
N ASP A 22 -33.38 -41.69 8.48
CA ASP A 22 -33.56 -42.87 9.30
C ASP A 22 -34.04 -44.11 8.49
N ASN A 23 -34.54 -43.92 7.30
CA ASN A 23 -34.89 -44.99 6.35
C ASN A 23 -33.73 -45.38 5.45
N ARG A 24 -32.51 -44.84 5.69
CA ARG A 24 -31.29 -45.05 4.92
C ARG A 24 -31.33 -44.52 3.48
N VAL A 25 -32.22 -43.63 3.15
CA VAL A 25 -32.25 -42.92 1.85
C VAL A 25 -31.08 -41.95 1.80
N GLU A 26 -30.28 -41.97 0.73
CA GLU A 26 -29.10 -41.11 0.54
C GLU A 26 -29.58 -39.77 -0.02
N TYR A 27 -29.19 -38.68 0.65
CA TYR A 27 -29.47 -37.27 0.28
C TYR A 27 -28.27 -36.55 -0.31
N GLY A 28 -27.08 -37.07 -0.10
CA GLY A 28 -25.86 -36.51 -0.66
C GLY A 28 -24.61 -37.21 -0.12
N ARG A 29 -23.49 -36.96 -0.83
CA ARG A 29 -22.20 -37.58 -0.52
C ARG A 29 -21.10 -36.53 -0.64
N ALA A 30 -20.19 -36.49 0.32
CA ALA A 30 -19.05 -35.60 0.36
C ALA A 30 -17.73 -36.34 0.54
N GLY A 31 -16.83 -36.26 -0.38
CA GLY A 31 -15.45 -36.77 -0.29
C GLY A 31 -14.47 -35.81 0.37
N ASN A 32 -14.82 -34.52 0.40
CA ASN A 32 -13.98 -33.45 0.93
C ASN A 32 -14.82 -32.39 1.67
N LEU A 33 -14.12 -31.45 2.33
CA LEU A 33 -14.77 -30.41 3.13
C LEU A 33 -15.61 -29.42 2.30
N LYS A 34 -15.20 -29.12 1.06
CA LYS A 34 -15.94 -28.21 0.16
C LYS A 34 -17.31 -28.78 -0.23
N GLU A 35 -17.32 -30.04 -0.61
CA GLU A 35 -18.57 -30.76 -0.92
C GLU A 35 -19.47 -30.87 0.31
N LEU A 36 -18.86 -31.14 1.48
CA LEU A 36 -19.58 -31.22 2.75
C LEU A 36 -20.24 -29.88 3.12
N GLU A 37 -19.52 -28.76 2.99
CA GLU A 37 -20.02 -27.40 3.26
C GLU A 37 -21.23 -27.08 2.36
N ALA A 38 -21.11 -27.37 1.06
CA ALA A 38 -22.19 -27.14 0.10
C ALA A 38 -23.44 -27.99 0.42
N LEU A 39 -23.26 -29.26 0.80
CA LEU A 39 -24.36 -30.15 1.15
C LEU A 39 -25.04 -29.73 2.45
N VAL A 40 -24.30 -29.37 3.49
CA VAL A 40 -24.85 -28.92 4.78
C VAL A 40 -25.86 -27.79 4.59
N LEU A 41 -25.64 -26.89 3.64
CA LEU A 41 -26.54 -25.77 3.36
C LEU A 41 -27.86 -26.16 2.70
N THR A 42 -27.93 -27.32 2.04
CA THR A 42 -29.05 -27.74 1.20
C THR A 42 -29.83 -28.96 1.73
N LEU A 43 -29.28 -29.64 2.77
CA LEU A 43 -29.91 -30.82 3.34
C LEU A 43 -31.25 -30.55 4.01
N PRO A 44 -32.20 -31.52 4.01
CA PRO A 44 -33.35 -31.49 4.91
C PRO A 44 -32.97 -31.45 6.38
N ASP A 45 -33.77 -30.79 7.21
CA ASP A 45 -33.49 -30.56 8.62
C ASP A 45 -33.31 -31.84 9.42
N ASP A 46 -34.13 -32.83 9.20
CA ASP A 46 -34.08 -34.15 9.87
C ASP A 46 -32.78 -34.88 9.54
N VAL A 47 -32.28 -34.80 8.31
CA VAL A 47 -31.03 -35.41 7.87
C VAL A 47 -29.82 -34.72 8.55
N LEU A 48 -29.83 -33.41 8.64
CA LEU A 48 -28.79 -32.64 9.32
C LEU A 48 -28.80 -32.93 10.84
N LEU A 49 -29.98 -32.91 11.47
CA LEU A 49 -30.15 -33.24 12.90
C LEU A 49 -29.65 -34.63 13.21
N ARG A 50 -29.92 -35.63 12.36
CA ARG A 50 -29.40 -36.95 12.51
C ARG A 50 -27.85 -37.00 12.46
N ALA A 51 -27.26 -36.33 11.49
CA ALA A 51 -25.81 -36.29 11.31
C ALA A 51 -25.07 -35.62 12.49
N THR A 52 -25.65 -34.60 13.09
CA THR A 52 -25.10 -33.89 14.24
C THR A 52 -25.37 -34.60 15.55
N SER A 53 -26.60 -35.02 15.85
CA SER A 53 -27.00 -35.70 17.12
C SER A 53 -26.28 -37.02 17.33
N LYS A 54 -26.00 -37.76 16.27
CA LYS A 54 -25.23 -39.03 16.32
C LYS A 54 -23.72 -38.84 16.23
N ASN A 55 -23.24 -37.56 16.25
CA ASN A 55 -21.84 -37.19 16.12
C ASN A 55 -21.15 -37.74 14.84
N MET A 56 -21.91 -37.99 13.77
CA MET A 56 -21.38 -38.59 12.55
C MET A 56 -20.37 -37.65 11.88
N LEU A 57 -20.69 -36.36 11.80
CA LEU A 57 -19.79 -35.33 11.25
C LEU A 57 -18.47 -35.25 12.05
N SER A 58 -18.54 -35.23 13.37
CA SER A 58 -17.32 -35.15 14.19
C SER A 58 -16.46 -36.40 14.07
N LYS A 59 -17.05 -37.63 14.00
CA LYS A 59 -16.33 -38.86 13.74
C LYS A 59 -15.61 -38.83 12.40
N TRP A 60 -16.26 -38.33 11.35
CA TRP A 60 -15.68 -38.18 10.01
C TRP A 60 -14.51 -37.18 9.99
N PHE A 61 -14.62 -36.06 10.73
CA PHE A 61 -13.53 -35.13 10.91
C PHE A 61 -12.36 -35.75 11.66
N TYR A 62 -12.61 -36.47 12.76
CA TYR A 62 -11.56 -37.13 13.53
C TYR A 62 -10.81 -38.19 12.72
N SER A 63 -11.50 -38.96 11.89
CA SER A 63 -10.89 -40.00 11.04
C SER A 63 -9.92 -39.40 9.99
N ARG A 64 -10.02 -38.11 9.74
CA ARG A 64 -9.16 -37.31 8.83
C ARG A 64 -8.12 -36.48 9.57
N GLY A 65 -7.99 -36.65 10.88
CA GLY A 65 -7.06 -35.85 11.69
C GLY A 65 -7.50 -34.38 11.91
N LEU A 66 -8.76 -34.04 11.57
CA LEU A 66 -9.30 -32.69 11.72
C LEU A 66 -9.83 -32.48 13.16
N PHE A 67 -8.97 -32.66 14.14
CA PHE A 67 -9.37 -32.74 15.56
C PHE A 67 -10.04 -31.50 16.08
N THR A 68 -9.55 -30.31 15.70
CA THR A 68 -10.11 -29.02 16.12
C THR A 68 -11.53 -28.83 15.60
N LEU A 69 -11.77 -29.11 14.30
CA LEU A 69 -13.09 -29.03 13.69
C LEU A 69 -14.03 -30.08 14.27
N GLY A 70 -13.53 -31.31 14.40
CA GLY A 70 -14.29 -32.42 15.02
C GLY A 70 -14.73 -32.11 16.44
N GLY A 71 -13.88 -31.44 17.24
CA GLY A 71 -14.20 -31.00 18.60
C GLY A 71 -15.29 -29.94 18.65
N LYS A 72 -15.22 -28.92 17.77
CA LYS A 72 -16.22 -27.85 17.69
C LYS A 72 -17.60 -28.39 17.28
N VAL A 73 -17.63 -29.26 16.27
CA VAL A 73 -18.89 -29.83 15.78
C VAL A 73 -19.47 -30.89 16.73
N LYS A 74 -18.64 -31.63 17.47
CA LYS A 74 -19.08 -32.57 18.50
C LYS A 74 -19.82 -31.90 19.66
N ALA A 75 -19.47 -30.65 19.97
CA ALA A 75 -20.13 -29.86 21.04
C ALA A 75 -21.51 -29.33 20.64
N VAL A 76 -21.90 -29.46 19.38
CA VAL A 76 -23.15 -28.92 18.84
C VAL A 76 -24.35 -29.78 19.25
N GLN A 77 -25.33 -29.19 19.94
CA GLN A 77 -26.61 -29.78 20.26
C GLN A 77 -27.71 -28.86 19.73
N GLU A 78 -28.83 -29.47 19.28
CA GLU A 78 -29.99 -28.73 18.79
C GLU A 78 -30.48 -27.68 19.79
N SER A 79 -30.46 -28.02 21.08
CA SER A 79 -30.88 -27.10 22.18
C SER A 79 -30.06 -25.83 22.31
N HIS A 80 -28.92 -25.72 21.63
CA HIS A 80 -28.05 -24.53 21.64
C HIS A 80 -28.49 -23.48 20.62
N PHE A 81 -29.49 -23.78 19.79
CA PHE A 81 -29.90 -22.93 18.69
C PHE A 81 -31.42 -22.64 18.76
N ALA A 82 -31.83 -21.49 18.26
CA ALA A 82 -33.24 -21.14 18.21
C ALA A 82 -33.98 -21.93 17.10
N THR A 83 -33.25 -22.18 15.99
CA THR A 83 -33.80 -22.93 14.83
C THR A 83 -32.74 -23.92 14.29
N VAL A 84 -33.22 -24.90 13.50
CA VAL A 84 -32.31 -25.83 12.79
C VAL A 84 -31.47 -25.08 11.75
N ASP A 85 -32.01 -24.01 11.17
CA ASP A 85 -31.27 -23.19 10.24
C ASP A 85 -30.10 -22.43 10.91
N ASP A 86 -30.25 -21.93 12.13
CA ASP A 86 -29.15 -21.37 12.91
C ASP A 86 -28.03 -22.40 13.16
N MET A 87 -28.41 -23.64 13.45
CA MET A 87 -27.46 -24.75 13.60
C MET A 87 -26.76 -25.06 12.27
N ARG A 88 -27.49 -25.06 11.18
CA ARG A 88 -27.00 -25.26 9.80
C ARG A 88 -25.92 -24.21 9.46
N GLN A 89 -26.24 -22.95 9.67
CA GLN A 89 -25.31 -21.84 9.45
C GLN A 89 -24.08 -21.97 10.34
N TYR A 90 -24.24 -22.35 11.60
CA TYR A 90 -23.12 -22.56 12.51
C TYR A 90 -22.19 -23.67 12.01
N VAL A 91 -22.73 -24.85 11.64
CA VAL A 91 -21.92 -25.97 11.16
C VAL A 91 -21.18 -25.62 9.87
N SER A 92 -21.88 -25.00 8.92
CA SER A 92 -21.29 -24.50 7.68
C SER A 92 -20.17 -23.49 7.97
N GLN A 93 -20.40 -22.54 8.86
CA GLN A 93 -19.41 -21.55 9.24
C GLN A 93 -18.17 -22.18 9.92
N GLN A 94 -18.34 -23.21 10.76
CA GLN A 94 -17.19 -23.89 11.35
C GLN A 94 -16.33 -24.63 10.30
N ILE A 95 -16.98 -25.24 9.29
CA ILE A 95 -16.28 -25.87 8.17
C ILE A 95 -15.55 -24.82 7.33
N HIS A 96 -16.23 -23.71 7.02
CA HIS A 96 -15.68 -22.58 6.28
C HIS A 96 -14.45 -21.96 6.99
N ASP A 97 -14.59 -21.65 8.29
CA ASP A 97 -13.52 -21.07 9.10
C ASP A 97 -12.31 -22.00 9.21
N PHE A 98 -12.56 -23.32 9.32
CA PHE A 98 -11.50 -24.31 9.34
C PHE A 98 -10.78 -24.40 7.99
N HIS A 99 -11.52 -24.39 6.88
CA HIS A 99 -10.95 -24.35 5.53
C HIS A 99 -10.08 -23.10 5.33
N ALA A 100 -10.61 -21.94 5.72
CA ALA A 100 -9.86 -20.68 5.67
C ALA A 100 -8.60 -20.71 6.54
N LEU A 101 -8.66 -21.37 7.71
CA LEU A 101 -7.51 -21.56 8.59
C LEU A 101 -6.43 -22.44 7.93
N MET A 102 -6.83 -23.54 7.31
CA MET A 102 -5.89 -24.45 6.64
C MET A 102 -5.25 -23.86 5.38
N GLY A 103 -5.91 -22.90 4.74
CA GLY A 103 -5.38 -22.15 3.60
C GLY A 103 -4.45 -20.98 3.98
N ARG A 104 -4.32 -20.64 5.28
CA ARG A 104 -3.44 -19.55 5.75
C ARG A 104 -1.97 -19.96 5.61
N GLY A 105 -1.14 -19.00 5.23
CA GLY A 105 0.31 -19.21 5.10
C GLY A 105 0.75 -19.96 3.83
N VAL A 106 -0.16 -20.52 3.04
CA VAL A 106 0.14 -21.33 1.85
C VAL A 106 -0.09 -20.51 0.59
N ILE A 107 0.84 -20.59 -0.37
CA ILE A 107 0.64 -20.13 -1.75
C ILE A 107 0.16 -21.36 -2.56
N ALA A 108 -1.13 -21.39 -2.86
CA ALA A 108 -1.71 -22.46 -3.65
C ALA A 108 -1.49 -22.23 -5.15
N HIS A 109 -1.25 -23.28 -5.93
CA HIS A 109 -1.42 -23.20 -7.38
C HIS A 109 -2.90 -22.99 -7.70
N PHE A 110 -3.20 -22.13 -8.67
CA PHE A 110 -4.56 -21.91 -9.13
C PHE A 110 -5.07 -23.18 -9.82
N ASP A 111 -6.19 -23.69 -9.36
CA ASP A 111 -6.83 -24.89 -9.89
C ASP A 111 -8.25 -24.52 -10.32
N LEU A 112 -8.55 -24.69 -11.61
CA LEU A 112 -9.85 -24.34 -12.22
C LEU A 112 -11.03 -25.04 -11.54
N GLU A 113 -10.84 -26.30 -11.14
CA GLU A 113 -11.91 -27.13 -10.56
C GLU A 113 -12.09 -26.88 -9.06
N ASN A 114 -10.96 -26.64 -8.36
CA ASN A 114 -10.93 -26.58 -6.90
C ASN A 114 -10.79 -25.18 -6.31
N TYR A 115 -10.75 -24.13 -7.16
CA TYR A 115 -10.67 -22.76 -6.66
C TYR A 115 -11.95 -22.39 -5.87
N GLY A 116 -11.79 -21.93 -4.63
CA GLY A 116 -12.89 -21.60 -3.73
C GLY A 116 -12.59 -20.40 -2.82
N SER A 117 -13.61 -19.97 -2.09
CA SER A 117 -13.53 -18.81 -1.18
C SER A 117 -12.51 -18.98 -0.04
N HIS A 118 -12.11 -20.20 0.26
CA HIS A 118 -11.14 -20.55 1.29
C HIS A 118 -9.67 -20.29 0.90
N ILE A 119 -9.38 -20.11 -0.41
CA ILE A 119 -8.02 -19.84 -0.89
C ILE A 119 -7.75 -18.33 -0.80
N TRP A 120 -6.86 -17.95 0.11
CA TRP A 120 -6.49 -16.54 0.32
C TRP A 120 -5.37 -16.06 -0.57
N PHE A 121 -4.42 -16.93 -0.90
CA PHE A 121 -3.28 -16.60 -1.74
C PHE A 121 -3.04 -17.71 -2.75
N SER A 122 -3.11 -17.39 -4.03
CA SER A 122 -2.85 -18.34 -5.10
C SER A 122 -1.99 -17.73 -6.21
N ARG A 123 -1.33 -18.59 -6.98
CA ARG A 123 -0.54 -18.23 -8.15
C ARG A 123 -1.11 -18.84 -9.42
N MET A 124 -1.11 -18.10 -10.49
CA MET A 124 -1.35 -18.53 -11.87
C MET A 124 -0.01 -18.53 -12.60
N GLY A 125 0.32 -19.65 -13.28
CA GLY A 125 1.62 -19.85 -13.94
C GLY A 125 2.74 -20.31 -13.01
N ASP A 126 3.91 -20.62 -13.59
CA ASP A 126 5.06 -21.23 -12.93
C ASP A 126 6.29 -20.30 -12.81
N GLY A 127 6.22 -19.12 -13.40
CA GLY A 127 7.28 -18.12 -13.36
C GLY A 127 7.50 -17.45 -11.98
N SER A 128 8.27 -16.41 -11.96
CA SER A 128 8.50 -15.62 -10.73
C SER A 128 7.24 -14.86 -10.31
N LEU A 129 7.07 -14.68 -9.01
CA LEU A 129 5.96 -13.90 -8.44
C LEU A 129 6.29 -12.39 -8.30
N GLY A 130 7.55 -12.00 -8.47
CA GLY A 130 8.04 -10.64 -8.24
C GLY A 130 8.16 -10.25 -6.76
N GLY A 131 8.59 -9.02 -6.51
CA GLY A 131 8.90 -8.52 -5.17
C GLY A 131 7.68 -8.35 -4.28
N LYS A 132 6.69 -7.57 -4.71
CA LYS A 132 5.47 -7.32 -3.92
C LYS A 132 4.73 -8.61 -3.55
N ALA A 133 4.61 -9.56 -4.49
CA ALA A 133 3.94 -10.83 -4.20
C ALA A 133 4.71 -11.67 -3.18
N ARG A 134 6.05 -11.67 -3.23
CA ARG A 134 6.88 -12.33 -2.22
C ARG A 134 6.73 -11.69 -0.84
N GLY A 135 6.69 -10.35 -0.78
CA GLY A 135 6.40 -9.61 0.46
C GLY A 135 5.03 -9.95 1.04
N LEU A 136 4.00 -10.06 0.21
CA LEU A 136 2.65 -10.49 0.63
C LEU A 136 2.63 -11.95 1.12
N ALA A 137 3.33 -12.86 0.44
CA ALA A 137 3.46 -14.24 0.87
C ALA A 137 4.16 -14.35 2.24
N PHE A 138 5.19 -13.56 2.44
CA PHE A 138 5.88 -13.43 3.72
C PHE A 138 4.94 -12.91 4.81
N LEU A 139 4.17 -11.84 4.57
CA LEU A 139 3.16 -11.34 5.52
C LEU A 139 2.10 -12.41 5.84
N ASN A 140 1.62 -13.14 4.84
CA ASN A 140 0.67 -14.23 5.03
C ASN A 140 1.23 -15.30 5.99
N SER A 141 2.48 -15.71 5.76
CA SER A 141 3.19 -16.64 6.64
C SER A 141 3.41 -16.10 8.05
N LEU A 142 3.74 -14.79 8.21
CA LEU A 142 3.90 -14.17 9.52
C LEU A 142 2.60 -14.11 10.31
N VAL A 143 1.49 -13.76 9.66
CA VAL A 143 0.17 -13.72 10.30
C VAL A 143 -0.17 -15.08 10.90
N ASP A 144 0.13 -16.16 10.20
CA ASP A 144 -0.09 -17.53 10.68
C ASP A 144 0.93 -17.92 11.77
N LYS A 145 2.24 -17.79 11.50
CA LYS A 145 3.33 -18.17 12.40
C LYS A 145 3.20 -17.52 13.79
N HIS A 146 2.86 -16.23 13.83
CA HIS A 146 2.72 -15.46 15.07
C HIS A 146 1.28 -15.39 15.59
N ARG A 147 0.34 -16.14 14.97
CA ARG A 147 -1.08 -16.17 15.32
C ARG A 147 -1.71 -14.80 15.46
N LEU A 148 -1.36 -13.89 14.53
CA LEU A 148 -1.80 -12.51 14.60
C LEU A 148 -3.29 -12.34 14.25
N ALA A 149 -3.87 -13.29 13.51
CA ALA A 149 -5.22 -13.16 12.96
C ALA A 149 -6.28 -12.78 14.01
N ASP A 150 -6.21 -13.40 15.20
CA ASP A 150 -7.18 -13.22 16.28
C ASP A 150 -6.49 -12.84 17.62
N LYS A 151 -5.27 -12.30 17.55
CA LYS A 151 -4.45 -11.96 18.73
C LYS A 151 -5.07 -10.81 19.56
N TYR A 152 -5.78 -9.90 18.90
CA TYR A 152 -6.29 -8.68 19.54
C TYR A 152 -7.83 -8.72 19.60
N PRO A 153 -8.45 -8.57 20.77
CA PRO A 153 -9.91 -8.59 20.91
C PRO A 153 -10.59 -7.54 20.00
N GLY A 154 -11.59 -7.97 19.23
CA GLY A 154 -12.34 -7.11 18.31
C GLY A 154 -11.60 -6.69 17.05
N VAL A 155 -10.39 -7.23 16.81
CA VAL A 155 -9.61 -6.97 15.59
C VAL A 155 -9.22 -8.27 14.91
N LYS A 156 -9.53 -8.37 13.62
CA LYS A 156 -9.09 -9.47 12.74
C LYS A 156 -7.95 -8.98 11.85
N ILE A 157 -6.82 -9.70 11.81
CA ILE A 157 -5.65 -9.35 10.99
C ILE A 157 -5.46 -10.40 9.91
N SER A 158 -5.29 -9.96 8.66
CA SER A 158 -5.02 -10.83 7.51
C SER A 158 -4.42 -10.04 6.36
N ILE A 159 -3.96 -10.71 5.31
CA ILE A 159 -3.77 -10.08 4.01
C ILE A 159 -5.11 -10.02 3.26
N PRO A 160 -5.31 -9.18 2.25
CA PRO A 160 -6.43 -9.31 1.32
C PRO A 160 -6.33 -10.61 0.53
N ARG A 161 -7.47 -11.09 0.01
CA ARG A 161 -7.47 -12.22 -0.94
C ARG A 161 -6.68 -11.82 -2.19
N THR A 162 -5.70 -12.63 -2.56
CA THR A 162 -4.70 -12.28 -3.57
C THR A 162 -4.51 -13.42 -4.55
N ILE A 163 -4.47 -13.10 -5.84
CA ILE A 163 -3.88 -13.97 -6.87
C ILE A 163 -2.68 -13.27 -7.49
N VAL A 164 -1.69 -14.06 -7.89
CA VAL A 164 -0.50 -13.57 -8.57
C VAL A 164 -0.38 -14.25 -9.92
N ILE A 165 -0.37 -13.44 -10.97
CA ILE A 165 -0.08 -13.87 -12.34
C ILE A 165 1.43 -13.83 -12.48
N ALA A 166 2.07 -14.98 -12.61
CA ALA A 166 3.52 -15.11 -12.66
C ALA A 166 4.12 -14.60 -13.98
N THR A 167 5.44 -14.40 -13.99
CA THR A 167 6.15 -13.75 -15.12
C THR A 167 6.15 -14.54 -16.41
N ASP A 168 5.89 -15.83 -16.39
CA ASP A 168 5.75 -16.66 -17.58
C ASP A 168 4.56 -16.24 -18.48
N TYR A 169 3.46 -15.78 -17.88
CA TYR A 169 2.35 -15.18 -18.61
C TYR A 169 2.70 -13.84 -19.26
N PHE A 170 3.59 -13.06 -18.66
CA PHE A 170 4.11 -11.84 -19.27
C PHE A 170 4.95 -12.17 -20.51
N ASP A 171 5.89 -13.12 -20.39
CA ASP A 171 6.72 -13.57 -21.51
C ASP A 171 5.86 -14.12 -22.65
N GLN A 172 4.87 -14.96 -22.33
CA GLN A 172 3.93 -15.52 -23.28
C GLN A 172 3.11 -14.42 -23.99
N PHE A 173 2.63 -13.43 -23.24
CA PHE A 173 1.86 -12.29 -23.78
C PHE A 173 2.67 -11.48 -24.78
N ILE A 174 3.94 -11.15 -24.46
CA ILE A 174 4.83 -10.43 -25.38
C ILE A 174 5.07 -11.24 -26.67
N LEU A 175 5.36 -12.55 -26.53
CA LEU A 175 5.67 -13.43 -27.64
C LEU A 175 4.46 -13.67 -28.57
N GLU A 176 3.29 -13.99 -28.02
CA GLU A 176 2.09 -14.32 -28.80
C GLU A 176 1.53 -13.12 -29.59
N ASN A 177 1.85 -11.89 -29.18
CA ASN A 177 1.38 -10.67 -29.83
C ASN A 177 2.50 -9.93 -30.60
N ASP A 178 3.69 -10.53 -30.74
CA ASP A 178 4.85 -9.93 -31.43
C ASP A 178 5.19 -8.50 -30.95
N LEU A 179 5.02 -8.22 -29.64
CA LEU A 179 5.17 -6.87 -29.09
C LEU A 179 6.62 -6.37 -29.00
N GLN A 180 7.60 -7.18 -29.36
CA GLN A 180 9.01 -6.80 -29.31
C GLN A 180 9.30 -5.54 -30.13
N TYR A 181 8.62 -5.35 -31.26
CA TYR A 181 8.81 -4.17 -32.12
C TYR A 181 8.39 -2.87 -31.41
N VAL A 182 7.34 -2.90 -30.56
CA VAL A 182 6.90 -1.74 -29.77
C VAL A 182 7.92 -1.45 -28.67
N ILE A 183 8.44 -2.52 -28.04
CA ILE A 183 9.44 -2.42 -26.96
C ILE A 183 10.73 -1.80 -27.46
N ASP A 184 11.20 -2.17 -28.66
CA ASP A 184 12.46 -1.70 -29.24
C ASP A 184 12.34 -0.34 -29.94
N SER A 185 11.12 0.18 -30.09
CA SER A 185 10.87 1.46 -30.75
C SER A 185 10.82 2.64 -29.77
N GLU A 186 11.05 3.87 -30.29
CA GLU A 186 10.92 5.12 -29.54
C GLU A 186 9.51 5.73 -29.69
N VAL A 187 8.48 4.89 -29.52
CA VAL A 187 7.08 5.36 -29.54
C VAL A 187 6.66 5.98 -28.20
N SER A 188 5.62 6.79 -28.23
CA SER A 188 5.08 7.43 -27.03
C SER A 188 4.47 6.42 -26.05
N ASP A 189 4.44 6.77 -24.76
CA ASP A 189 3.81 5.94 -23.73
C ASP A 189 2.32 5.64 -24.01
N ASP A 190 1.61 6.57 -24.70
CA ASP A 190 0.21 6.38 -25.09
C ASP A 190 0.07 5.36 -26.22
N GLU A 191 1.03 5.33 -27.15
CA GLU A 191 1.09 4.29 -28.20
C GLU A 191 1.42 2.92 -27.59
N ILE A 192 2.39 2.83 -26.69
CA ILE A 192 2.69 1.60 -25.95
C ILE A 192 1.43 1.08 -25.25
N LEU A 193 0.74 1.94 -24.49
CA LEU A 193 -0.49 1.55 -23.80
C LEU A 193 -1.55 1.04 -24.78
N SER A 194 -1.74 1.72 -25.90
CA SER A 194 -2.76 1.38 -26.89
C SER A 194 -2.50 0.02 -27.53
N GLU A 195 -1.25 -0.27 -27.92
CA GLU A 195 -0.85 -1.55 -28.51
C GLU A 195 -1.01 -2.71 -27.52
N PHE A 196 -0.56 -2.52 -26.27
CA PHE A 196 -0.72 -3.54 -25.24
C PHE A 196 -2.19 -3.82 -24.91
N VAL A 197 -3.02 -2.78 -24.81
CA VAL A 197 -4.45 -2.95 -24.52
C VAL A 197 -5.20 -3.59 -25.68
N ALA A 198 -4.80 -3.33 -26.94
CA ALA A 198 -5.36 -3.99 -28.13
C ALA A 198 -4.99 -5.46 -28.23
N SER A 199 -3.86 -5.87 -27.71
CA SER A 199 -3.32 -7.24 -27.74
C SER A 199 -4.18 -8.23 -26.94
N ARG A 200 -4.01 -9.55 -27.18
CA ARG A 200 -4.80 -10.61 -26.53
C ARG A 200 -4.02 -11.25 -25.39
N LEU A 201 -4.67 -11.43 -24.24
CA LEU A 201 -4.09 -12.25 -23.16
C LEU A 201 -4.07 -13.73 -23.57
N PRO A 202 -3.11 -14.53 -23.07
CA PRO A 202 -3.08 -15.98 -23.25
C PRO A 202 -4.40 -16.63 -22.85
N GLU A 203 -4.91 -17.55 -23.67
CA GLU A 203 -6.24 -18.16 -23.50
C GLU A 203 -6.40 -18.84 -22.14
N LYS A 204 -5.40 -19.61 -21.72
CA LYS A 204 -5.39 -20.26 -20.40
C LYS A 204 -5.54 -19.24 -19.26
N LEU A 205 -4.83 -18.12 -19.33
CA LEU A 205 -4.95 -17.05 -18.34
C LEU A 205 -6.36 -16.47 -18.30
N VAL A 206 -7.00 -16.27 -19.44
CA VAL A 206 -8.38 -15.76 -19.51
C VAL A 206 -9.36 -16.72 -18.87
N GLU A 207 -9.20 -18.03 -19.04
CA GLU A 207 -10.02 -19.07 -18.40
C GLU A 207 -9.84 -19.05 -16.87
N GLU A 208 -8.61 -19.00 -16.38
CA GLU A 208 -8.29 -18.90 -14.96
C GLU A 208 -8.88 -17.62 -14.33
N LEU A 209 -8.72 -16.48 -14.99
CA LEU A 209 -9.29 -15.20 -14.56
C LEU A 209 -10.82 -15.22 -14.54
N ARG A 210 -11.48 -15.92 -15.47
CA ARG A 210 -12.93 -16.07 -15.50
C ARG A 210 -13.43 -16.78 -14.23
N VAL A 211 -12.79 -17.88 -13.83
CA VAL A 211 -13.13 -18.59 -12.59
C VAL A 211 -12.96 -17.69 -11.38
N TYR A 212 -11.86 -16.92 -11.33
CA TYR A 212 -11.60 -15.97 -10.24
C TYR A 212 -12.66 -14.87 -10.15
N VAL A 213 -12.97 -14.23 -11.27
CA VAL A 213 -13.95 -13.13 -11.35
C VAL A 213 -15.36 -13.60 -10.96
N ASN A 214 -15.75 -14.82 -11.33
CA ASN A 214 -17.06 -15.38 -10.96
C ASN A 214 -17.24 -15.50 -9.45
N GLN A 215 -16.17 -15.63 -8.68
CA GLN A 215 -16.20 -15.69 -7.21
C GLN A 215 -15.91 -14.34 -6.55
N ALA A 216 -15.76 -13.27 -7.32
CA ALA A 216 -15.48 -11.96 -6.80
C ALA A 216 -16.71 -11.34 -6.14
N ASN A 217 -16.50 -10.84 -4.91
CA ASN A 217 -17.46 -10.09 -4.12
C ASN A 217 -16.95 -8.70 -3.68
N THR A 218 -15.75 -8.34 -4.12
CA THR A 218 -15.12 -7.04 -3.85
C THR A 218 -14.45 -6.51 -5.13
N PRO A 219 -14.22 -5.20 -5.23
CA PRO A 219 -13.36 -4.62 -6.26
C PRO A 219 -11.92 -5.16 -6.15
N PHE A 220 -11.12 -4.98 -7.23
CA PHE A 220 -9.74 -5.41 -7.30
C PHE A 220 -8.77 -4.26 -7.45
N ALA A 221 -7.62 -4.36 -6.76
CA ALA A 221 -6.40 -3.64 -7.09
C ALA A 221 -5.50 -4.54 -7.94
N VAL A 222 -5.12 -4.07 -9.12
CA VAL A 222 -4.22 -4.75 -10.07
C VAL A 222 -2.88 -4.02 -9.98
N ARG A 223 -1.90 -4.67 -9.38
CA ARG A 223 -0.61 -4.06 -8.99
C ARG A 223 0.54 -4.76 -9.72
N SER A 224 1.52 -3.99 -10.12
CA SER A 224 2.80 -4.51 -10.59
C SER A 224 3.50 -5.33 -9.50
N SER A 225 4.27 -6.32 -9.89
CA SER A 225 5.15 -7.09 -9.03
C SER A 225 6.38 -7.55 -9.83
N SER A 226 7.28 -6.63 -10.08
CA SER A 226 8.51 -6.94 -10.79
C SER A 226 9.56 -7.56 -9.87
N LYS A 227 10.63 -8.09 -10.47
CA LYS A 227 11.77 -8.62 -9.73
C LYS A 227 12.49 -7.54 -8.93
N LEU A 228 12.51 -6.31 -9.44
CA LEU A 228 13.22 -5.17 -8.86
C LEU A 228 12.40 -4.44 -7.79
N GLU A 229 11.06 -4.55 -7.84
CA GLU A 229 10.21 -3.99 -6.79
C GLU A 229 10.46 -4.68 -5.45
N ASP A 230 10.48 -3.89 -4.37
CA ASP A 230 10.79 -4.32 -3.01
C ASP A 230 12.20 -4.94 -2.84
N SER A 231 13.14 -4.58 -3.74
CA SER A 231 14.55 -4.90 -3.58
C SER A 231 15.14 -4.08 -2.42
N SER A 232 15.98 -4.73 -1.60
CA SER A 232 16.66 -4.06 -0.48
C SER A 232 17.68 -3.01 -0.93
N TYR A 233 18.20 -3.13 -2.16
CA TYR A 233 19.28 -2.27 -2.66
C TYR A 233 18.78 -1.14 -3.56
N GLN A 234 17.70 -1.35 -4.29
CA GLN A 234 17.16 -0.40 -5.27
C GLN A 234 15.63 -0.59 -5.37
N PRO A 235 14.85 -0.04 -4.44
CA PRO A 235 13.40 -0.17 -4.50
C PRO A 235 12.80 0.66 -5.64
N PHE A 236 11.95 0.02 -6.42
CA PHE A 236 11.19 0.59 -7.54
C PHE A 236 9.79 1.00 -7.08
N ALA A 237 9.69 1.88 -6.07
CA ALA A 237 8.40 2.27 -5.53
C ALA A 237 7.68 3.28 -6.43
N GLY A 238 6.43 2.96 -6.83
CA GLY A 238 5.60 3.86 -7.64
C GLY A 238 6.10 4.12 -9.06
N VAL A 239 6.99 3.26 -9.58
CA VAL A 239 7.51 3.37 -10.96
C VAL A 239 6.54 2.73 -11.95
N TYR A 240 5.91 1.62 -11.57
CA TYR A 240 4.96 0.90 -12.39
C TYR A 240 3.52 1.16 -11.93
N SER A 241 2.60 1.02 -12.88
CA SER A 241 1.19 1.38 -12.69
C SER A 241 0.42 0.44 -11.78
N THR A 242 -0.57 1.00 -11.09
CA THR A 242 -1.60 0.30 -10.30
C THR A 242 -2.98 0.71 -10.75
N TYR A 243 -3.85 -0.24 -11.08
CA TYR A 243 -5.22 0.03 -11.51
C TYR A 243 -6.22 -0.56 -10.52
N MET A 244 -7.27 0.20 -10.23
CA MET A 244 -8.40 -0.31 -9.44
C MET A 244 -9.57 -0.64 -10.35
N VAL A 245 -10.08 -1.88 -10.25
CA VAL A 245 -11.18 -2.40 -11.06
C VAL A 245 -12.42 -2.49 -10.19
N PRO A 246 -13.50 -1.78 -10.53
CA PRO A 246 -14.73 -1.79 -9.74
C PRO A 246 -15.44 -3.14 -9.81
N LEU A 247 -16.18 -3.47 -8.76
CA LEU A 247 -17.11 -4.59 -8.76
C LEU A 247 -18.33 -4.23 -9.59
N VAL A 248 -18.67 -5.05 -10.58
CA VAL A 248 -19.88 -4.90 -11.39
C VAL A 248 -20.63 -6.24 -11.44
N GLU A 249 -21.95 -6.19 -11.61
CA GLU A 249 -22.80 -7.38 -11.68
C GLU A 249 -22.44 -8.28 -12.88
N ASN A 250 -22.18 -7.66 -14.04
CA ASN A 250 -21.80 -8.39 -15.24
C ASN A 250 -20.35 -8.88 -15.14
N LYS A 251 -20.18 -10.17 -14.87
CA LYS A 251 -18.87 -10.81 -14.70
C LYS A 251 -18.01 -10.81 -15.96
N ASP A 252 -18.61 -10.88 -17.14
CA ASP A 252 -17.85 -10.75 -18.41
C ASP A 252 -17.33 -9.31 -18.62
N GLN A 253 -18.10 -8.31 -18.18
CA GLN A 253 -17.61 -6.94 -18.19
C GLN A 253 -16.45 -6.77 -17.19
N MET A 254 -16.58 -7.32 -15.99
CA MET A 254 -15.50 -7.29 -14.97
C MET A 254 -14.24 -7.98 -15.47
N LEU A 255 -14.36 -9.13 -16.14
CA LEU A 255 -13.23 -9.85 -16.76
C LEU A 255 -12.54 -9.00 -17.83
N ARG A 256 -13.30 -8.31 -18.70
CA ARG A 256 -12.73 -7.41 -19.69
C ARG A 256 -11.99 -6.23 -19.05
N MET A 257 -12.55 -5.63 -17.99
CA MET A 257 -11.87 -4.55 -17.25
C MET A 257 -10.59 -5.05 -16.58
N LEU A 258 -10.64 -6.21 -15.92
CA LEU A 258 -9.47 -6.84 -15.31
C LEU A 258 -8.37 -7.14 -16.35
N GLY A 259 -8.75 -7.72 -17.49
CA GLY A 259 -7.80 -8.00 -18.58
C GLY A 259 -7.15 -6.73 -19.14
N LYS A 260 -7.90 -5.64 -19.27
CA LYS A 260 -7.33 -4.34 -19.68
C LYS A 260 -6.36 -3.79 -18.62
N ALA A 261 -6.71 -3.87 -17.34
CA ALA A 261 -5.84 -3.42 -16.25
C ALA A 261 -4.52 -4.21 -16.20
N ILE A 262 -4.56 -5.56 -16.37
CA ILE A 262 -3.37 -6.41 -16.43
C ILE A 262 -2.46 -5.97 -17.60
N LYS A 263 -3.02 -5.79 -18.79
CA LYS A 263 -2.27 -5.36 -19.98
C LYS A 263 -1.67 -3.96 -19.80
N SER A 264 -2.36 -3.06 -19.10
CA SER A 264 -1.84 -1.73 -18.79
C SER A 264 -0.69 -1.77 -17.78
N VAL A 265 -0.74 -2.70 -16.82
CA VAL A 265 0.41 -2.95 -15.92
C VAL A 265 1.60 -3.47 -16.70
N TYR A 266 1.39 -4.40 -17.64
CA TYR A 266 2.46 -4.89 -18.53
C TYR A 266 3.07 -3.75 -19.37
N ALA A 267 2.25 -2.87 -19.94
CA ALA A 267 2.70 -1.71 -20.71
C ALA A 267 3.59 -0.77 -19.90
N SER A 268 3.29 -0.59 -18.60
CA SER A 268 4.00 0.36 -17.74
C SER A 268 5.48 0.04 -17.54
N VAL A 269 5.92 -1.19 -17.81
CA VAL A 269 7.34 -1.58 -17.81
C VAL A 269 8.14 -0.75 -18.83
N PHE A 270 7.52 -0.43 -19.95
CA PHE A 270 8.17 0.16 -21.13
C PHE A 270 7.95 1.68 -21.24
N TYR A 271 7.27 2.31 -20.31
CA TYR A 271 7.10 3.76 -20.30
C TYR A 271 8.43 4.48 -20.10
N ALA A 272 8.53 5.69 -20.62
CA ALA A 272 9.75 6.51 -20.57
C ALA A 272 10.29 6.66 -19.14
N GLY A 273 9.40 6.88 -18.14
CA GLY A 273 9.76 6.95 -16.73
C GLY A 273 10.41 5.67 -16.21
N SER A 274 9.81 4.50 -16.51
CA SER A 274 10.32 3.19 -16.13
C SER A 274 11.67 2.88 -16.79
N ARG A 275 11.79 3.16 -18.10
CA ARG A 275 13.04 3.00 -18.85
C ARG A 275 14.17 3.84 -18.25
N THR A 276 13.90 5.12 -17.96
CA THR A 276 14.88 6.03 -17.34
C THR A 276 15.32 5.50 -15.99
N TYR A 277 14.39 5.03 -15.17
CA TYR A 277 14.70 4.47 -13.86
C TYR A 277 15.57 3.21 -13.96
N ILE A 278 15.25 2.28 -14.85
CA ILE A 278 16.05 1.06 -15.08
C ILE A 278 17.46 1.42 -15.56
N GLN A 279 17.61 2.42 -16.45
CA GLN A 279 18.90 2.88 -16.96
C GLN A 279 19.79 3.54 -15.87
N THR A 280 19.21 4.15 -14.85
CA THR A 280 19.97 4.69 -13.70
C THR A 280 20.46 3.61 -12.75
N THR A 281 20.00 2.39 -12.92
CA THR A 281 20.42 1.21 -12.16
C THR A 281 21.30 0.31 -13.03
N ALA A 282 22.04 -0.62 -12.43
CA ALA A 282 22.87 -1.57 -13.18
C ALA A 282 22.05 -2.68 -13.88
N ASN A 283 20.74 -2.52 -14.04
CA ASN A 283 19.83 -3.52 -14.59
C ASN A 283 19.58 -3.30 -16.08
N LEU A 284 19.35 -4.40 -16.81
CA LEU A 284 18.98 -4.36 -18.21
C LEU A 284 17.47 -4.44 -18.37
N LEU A 285 16.89 -3.58 -19.21
CA LEU A 285 15.46 -3.58 -19.51
C LEU A 285 14.97 -4.94 -20.03
N SER A 286 15.80 -5.64 -20.79
CA SER A 286 15.50 -6.98 -21.34
C SER A 286 15.40 -8.09 -20.26
N GLU A 287 15.92 -7.85 -19.06
CA GLU A 287 15.84 -8.79 -17.93
C GLU A 287 14.65 -8.49 -17.01
N GLU A 288 13.99 -7.36 -17.19
CA GLU A 288 12.84 -6.97 -16.39
C GLU A 288 11.59 -7.73 -16.85
N LYS A 289 11.00 -8.47 -15.90
CA LYS A 289 9.80 -9.27 -16.12
C LYS A 289 8.74 -8.89 -15.12
N MET A 290 7.51 -8.79 -15.57
CA MET A 290 6.40 -8.33 -14.77
C MET A 290 5.46 -9.48 -14.36
N ALA A 291 5.38 -9.76 -13.07
CA ALA A 291 4.24 -10.45 -12.49
C ALA A 291 3.17 -9.44 -12.09
N VAL A 292 1.93 -9.87 -11.99
CA VAL A 292 0.81 -9.01 -11.60
C VAL A 292 0.11 -9.55 -10.37
N VAL A 293 -0.03 -8.72 -9.36
CA VAL A 293 -0.82 -9.00 -8.15
C VAL A 293 -2.24 -8.48 -8.35
N VAL A 294 -3.23 -9.35 -8.32
CA VAL A 294 -4.66 -8.98 -8.27
C VAL A 294 -5.16 -9.23 -6.86
N GLN A 295 -5.54 -8.16 -6.19
CA GLN A 295 -5.82 -8.16 -4.76
C GLN A 295 -7.20 -7.56 -4.47
N SER A 296 -7.99 -8.20 -3.62
CA SER A 296 -9.25 -7.62 -3.13
C SER A 296 -9.00 -6.31 -2.40
N ILE A 297 -9.74 -5.26 -2.74
CA ILE A 297 -9.64 -3.98 -2.04
C ILE A 297 -10.32 -4.10 -0.67
N CYS A 298 -9.64 -3.62 0.38
CA CYS A 298 -10.24 -3.44 1.69
C CYS A 298 -11.20 -2.24 1.65
N GLY A 299 -12.38 -2.38 2.19
CA GLY A 299 -13.37 -1.29 2.24
C GLY A 299 -14.79 -1.78 2.14
N THR A 300 -15.70 -0.81 2.16
CA THR A 300 -17.13 -1.00 2.00
C THR A 300 -17.68 0.06 1.05
N GLU A 301 -18.81 -0.23 0.42
CA GLU A 301 -19.51 0.71 -0.46
C GLU A 301 -20.36 1.70 0.36
N HIS A 302 -20.21 2.98 0.02
CA HIS A 302 -21.01 4.07 0.55
C HIS A 302 -21.35 5.05 -0.59
N ASP A 303 -22.63 5.16 -0.93
CA ASP A 303 -23.14 6.09 -1.96
C ASP A 303 -22.45 5.97 -3.34
N GLY A 304 -22.16 4.74 -3.77
CA GLY A 304 -21.50 4.45 -5.05
C GLY A 304 -19.97 4.65 -5.04
N LEU A 305 -19.40 4.92 -3.87
CA LEU A 305 -17.96 4.98 -3.62
C LEU A 305 -17.51 3.80 -2.76
N TYR A 306 -16.37 3.20 -3.07
CA TYR A 306 -15.79 2.10 -2.31
C TYR A 306 -14.48 2.51 -1.66
N TYR A 307 -14.41 2.44 -0.34
CA TYR A 307 -13.23 2.86 0.42
C TYR A 307 -13.18 2.23 1.81
N PRO A 308 -11.97 2.08 2.41
CA PRO A 308 -11.80 1.64 3.78
C PRO A 308 -12.03 2.78 4.79
N MET A 309 -12.31 2.43 6.05
CA MET A 309 -12.36 3.37 7.16
C MET A 309 -11.03 4.12 7.34
N LEU A 310 -9.91 3.44 7.16
CA LEU A 310 -8.59 4.04 7.18
C LEU A 310 -7.60 3.25 6.34
N SER A 311 -6.58 3.95 5.88
CA SER A 311 -5.37 3.38 5.29
C SER A 311 -4.15 4.01 5.91
N GLY A 312 -3.03 3.31 5.91
CA GLY A 312 -1.81 3.84 6.49
C GLY A 312 -0.54 3.19 6.00
N VAL A 313 0.55 3.88 6.28
CA VAL A 313 1.92 3.40 6.09
C VAL A 313 2.65 3.53 7.42
N GLY A 314 3.22 2.43 7.89
CA GLY A 314 4.05 2.39 9.09
C GLY A 314 5.51 2.09 8.74
N ARG A 315 6.46 2.79 9.36
CA ARG A 315 7.90 2.52 9.28
C ARG A 315 8.46 2.19 10.65
N SER A 316 9.32 1.20 10.71
CA SER A 316 10.00 0.83 11.96
C SER A 316 11.08 1.82 12.37
N ILE A 317 11.46 2.73 11.48
CA ILE A 317 12.39 3.82 11.75
C ILE A 317 11.73 5.18 11.48
N ASN A 318 11.85 6.10 12.45
CA ASN A 318 11.44 7.50 12.31
C ASN A 318 12.67 8.35 12.02
N PHE A 319 12.80 8.83 10.80
CA PHE A 319 13.94 9.67 10.40
C PHE A 319 13.89 11.08 11.01
N TYR A 320 12.72 11.56 11.41
CA TYR A 320 12.52 12.91 11.94
C TYR A 320 11.72 12.86 13.25
N PRO A 321 12.33 12.34 14.33
CA PRO A 321 11.66 12.25 15.63
C PRO A 321 11.38 13.66 16.21
N ILE A 322 10.24 13.80 16.88
CA ILE A 322 9.76 15.07 17.44
C ILE A 322 9.69 14.97 18.96
N GLY A 323 10.27 15.95 19.64
CA GLY A 323 10.20 16.01 21.11
C GLY A 323 10.93 14.85 21.78
N ASN A 324 10.19 13.93 22.43
CA ASN A 324 10.75 12.77 23.12
C ASN A 324 10.77 11.49 22.28
N GLU A 325 10.38 11.56 21.01
CA GLU A 325 10.46 10.44 20.11
C GLU A 325 11.90 10.09 19.80
N LYS A 326 12.14 8.81 19.50
CA LYS A 326 13.42 8.28 19.05
C LYS A 326 13.27 7.64 17.66
N PRO A 327 14.33 7.52 16.88
CA PRO A 327 14.28 6.85 15.58
C PRO A 327 13.65 5.44 15.65
N GLU A 328 14.00 4.64 16.64
CA GLU A 328 13.51 3.29 16.85
C GLU A 328 12.04 3.18 17.28
N ASP A 329 11.41 4.29 17.68
CA ASP A 329 10.00 4.30 18.06
C ASP A 329 9.05 4.15 16.86
N GLY A 330 9.61 4.28 15.63
CA GLY A 330 8.86 4.21 14.39
C GLY A 330 7.91 5.38 14.15
N ILE A 331 7.26 5.35 13.00
CA ILE A 331 6.32 6.39 12.54
C ILE A 331 5.18 5.76 11.75
N VAL A 332 3.97 6.32 11.90
CA VAL A 332 2.78 5.92 11.12
C VAL A 332 2.10 7.14 10.55
N ASN A 333 1.72 7.04 9.27
CA ASN A 333 0.86 8.00 8.61
C ASN A 333 -0.50 7.34 8.34
N LEU A 334 -1.59 8.00 8.71
CA LEU A 334 -2.97 7.55 8.51
C LEU A 334 -3.75 8.51 7.64
N ALA A 335 -4.63 7.95 6.80
CA ALA A 335 -5.61 8.68 6.03
C ALA A 335 -6.98 7.99 6.11
N PHE A 336 -8.06 8.74 6.00
CA PHE A 336 -9.40 8.26 5.74
C PHE A 336 -9.55 7.98 4.25
N GLY A 337 -10.12 6.83 3.88
CA GLY A 337 -10.23 6.38 2.50
C GLY A 337 -9.02 5.57 2.01
N LEU A 338 -8.83 5.51 0.69
CA LEU A 338 -7.77 4.73 0.04
C LEU A 338 -6.36 5.26 0.34
N GLY A 339 -5.41 4.35 0.45
CA GLY A 339 -4.01 4.63 0.79
C GLY A 339 -3.24 5.52 -0.19
N LYS A 340 -3.81 5.82 -1.36
CA LYS A 340 -3.23 6.75 -2.34
C LYS A 340 -2.91 8.11 -1.72
N THR A 341 -3.76 8.62 -0.80
CA THR A 341 -3.49 9.85 -0.05
C THR A 341 -2.14 9.80 0.67
N VAL A 342 -1.77 8.63 1.23
CA VAL A 342 -0.51 8.48 1.98
C VAL A 342 0.68 8.42 1.05
N VAL A 343 0.62 7.56 0.03
CA VAL A 343 1.77 7.28 -0.85
C VAL A 343 2.07 8.41 -1.83
N ASP A 344 1.08 9.22 -2.18
CA ASP A 344 1.23 10.41 -3.03
C ASP A 344 1.59 11.69 -2.24
N GLY A 345 1.80 11.58 -0.93
CA GLY A 345 2.24 12.69 -0.09
C GLY A 345 1.17 13.71 0.27
N GLY A 346 -0.11 13.33 0.25
CA GLY A 346 -1.21 14.17 0.70
C GLY A 346 -1.20 14.43 2.22
N ASN A 347 -2.16 15.23 2.69
CA ASN A 347 -2.32 15.50 4.12
C ASN A 347 -2.76 14.25 4.87
N THR A 348 -1.88 13.69 5.68
CA THR A 348 -2.10 12.50 6.51
C THR A 348 -1.89 12.82 7.97
N LEU A 349 -2.53 12.06 8.87
CA LEU A 349 -2.26 12.19 10.29
C LEU A 349 -1.00 11.40 10.64
N ARG A 350 0.01 12.07 11.20
CA ARG A 350 1.30 11.47 11.56
C ARG A 350 1.42 11.27 13.06
N PHE A 351 1.80 10.06 13.50
CA PHE A 351 2.07 9.77 14.90
C PHE A 351 3.15 8.69 15.09
N SER A 352 3.83 8.72 16.23
CA SER A 352 4.67 7.60 16.66
C SER A 352 3.80 6.54 17.35
N PRO A 353 3.92 5.24 17.00
CA PRO A 353 3.18 4.16 17.66
C PRO A 353 3.39 4.11 19.18
N LYS A 354 4.55 4.54 19.67
CA LYS A 354 4.86 4.62 21.10
C LYS A 354 4.14 5.77 21.80
N TYR A 355 3.83 6.85 21.06
CA TYR A 355 3.19 8.04 21.59
C TYR A 355 1.92 8.42 20.83
N PRO A 356 0.94 7.51 20.62
CA PRO A 356 -0.19 7.71 19.70
C PRO A 356 -1.11 8.87 20.08
N LYS A 357 -1.02 9.36 21.32
CA LYS A 357 -1.80 10.51 21.82
C LYS A 357 -1.11 11.86 21.60
N LYS A 358 0.17 11.86 21.20
CA LYS A 358 0.97 13.07 20.96
C LYS A 358 1.09 13.31 19.45
N ILE A 359 0.14 14.02 18.91
CA ILE A 359 0.04 14.30 17.47
C ILE A 359 0.23 15.81 17.28
N LEU A 360 1.31 16.20 16.60
CA LEU A 360 1.65 17.61 16.41
C LEU A 360 0.54 18.38 15.68
N GLN A 361 -0.02 17.80 14.63
CA GLN A 361 -1.10 18.40 13.83
C GLN A 361 -2.38 18.67 14.66
N LEU A 362 -2.60 17.96 15.76
CA LEU A 362 -3.74 18.11 16.65
C LEU A 362 -3.40 18.89 17.94
N SER A 363 -2.17 19.41 18.08
CA SER A 363 -1.72 20.10 19.28
C SER A 363 -2.36 21.47 19.46
N ASP A 364 -2.79 22.11 18.37
CA ASP A 364 -3.48 23.39 18.34
C ASP A 364 -4.66 23.34 17.36
N PRO A 365 -5.81 23.96 17.67
CA PRO A 365 -6.97 23.98 16.79
C PRO A 365 -6.71 24.56 15.39
N LYS A 366 -5.83 25.56 15.28
CA LYS A 366 -5.49 26.16 13.97
C LYS A 366 -4.68 25.17 13.12
N LEU A 367 -3.72 24.45 13.74
CA LEU A 367 -2.98 23.40 13.07
C LEU A 367 -3.92 22.26 12.64
N ALA A 368 -4.82 21.84 13.54
CA ALA A 368 -5.78 20.79 13.23
C ALA A 368 -6.69 21.14 12.04
N LEU A 369 -7.15 22.40 11.97
CA LEU A 369 -7.98 22.86 10.87
C LEU A 369 -7.20 23.04 9.57
N ARG A 370 -5.91 23.31 9.61
CA ARG A 370 -5.06 23.54 8.44
C ARG A 370 -4.44 22.24 7.93
N ASP A 371 -3.82 21.45 8.79
CA ASP A 371 -2.85 20.40 8.44
C ASP A 371 -3.45 18.99 8.45
N THR A 372 -4.76 18.84 8.70
CA THR A 372 -5.43 17.54 8.59
C THR A 372 -6.09 17.36 7.23
N GLN A 373 -6.35 16.12 6.88
CA GLN A 373 -6.94 15.70 5.60
C GLN A 373 -8.27 16.40 5.31
N LYS A 374 -8.45 16.90 4.08
CA LYS A 374 -9.67 17.55 3.60
C LYS A 374 -10.37 16.77 2.49
N GLU A 375 -9.60 16.09 1.69
CA GLU A 375 -10.02 15.31 0.54
C GLU A 375 -9.59 13.86 0.73
N MET A 376 -10.25 12.92 0.06
CA MET A 376 -9.90 11.51 0.12
C MET A 376 -9.97 10.88 -1.26
N TYR A 377 -9.29 9.75 -1.43
CA TYR A 377 -9.49 8.89 -2.59
C TYR A 377 -10.47 7.77 -2.26
N ALA A 378 -11.38 7.51 -3.18
CA ALA A 378 -12.31 6.39 -3.17
C ALA A 378 -12.42 5.79 -4.57
N LEU A 379 -12.69 4.49 -4.69
CA LEU A 379 -12.98 3.88 -5.98
C LEU A 379 -14.42 4.21 -6.40
N ASP A 380 -14.58 4.75 -7.60
CA ASP A 380 -15.87 5.05 -8.18
C ASP A 380 -16.52 3.77 -8.74
N LEU A 381 -17.64 3.35 -8.17
CA LEU A 381 -18.39 2.16 -8.60
C LEU A 381 -19.48 2.48 -9.64
N ARG A 382 -19.68 3.73 -10.00
CA ARG A 382 -20.74 4.11 -10.94
C ARG A 382 -20.49 3.49 -12.32
N PRO A 383 -21.57 3.09 -13.03
CA PRO A 383 -21.46 2.50 -14.36
C PRO A 383 -20.65 3.40 -15.31
N GLY A 384 -19.66 2.81 -16.01
CA GLY A 384 -18.82 3.54 -16.97
C GLY A 384 -17.68 4.38 -16.36
N ALA A 385 -17.51 4.38 -15.04
CA ALA A 385 -16.41 5.08 -14.39
C ALA A 385 -15.03 4.51 -14.78
N PHE A 386 -14.93 3.19 -14.99
CA PHE A 386 -13.66 2.53 -15.33
C PHE A 386 -13.15 2.93 -16.71
N LYS A 387 -11.98 3.54 -16.75
CA LYS A 387 -11.25 3.95 -17.95
C LYS A 387 -9.82 3.43 -17.89
N ILE A 388 -9.21 3.25 -19.05
CA ILE A 388 -7.78 3.00 -19.18
C ILE A 388 -7.08 4.31 -19.52
N SER A 389 -6.06 4.62 -18.74
CA SER A 389 -5.24 5.81 -18.89
C SER A 389 -3.89 5.55 -18.23
N ARG A 390 -2.85 6.30 -18.61
CA ARG A 390 -1.59 6.32 -17.86
C ARG A 390 -1.76 6.97 -16.48
N ASP A 391 -2.75 7.83 -16.34
CA ASP A 391 -3.15 8.36 -15.04
C ASP A 391 -3.96 7.32 -14.26
N GLU A 392 -3.35 6.73 -13.26
CA GLU A 392 -3.96 5.73 -12.37
C GLU A 392 -5.13 6.29 -11.56
N GLY A 393 -5.13 7.61 -11.33
CA GLY A 393 -6.17 8.32 -10.59
C GLY A 393 -7.48 8.44 -11.35
N VAL A 394 -7.49 8.19 -12.67
CA VAL A 394 -8.69 8.38 -13.53
C VAL A 394 -9.92 7.57 -13.08
N ASN A 395 -9.71 6.45 -12.40
CA ASN A 395 -10.75 5.56 -11.89
C ASN A 395 -11.12 5.84 -10.42
N LEU A 396 -10.49 6.85 -9.80
CA LEU A 396 -10.72 7.22 -8.43
C LEU A 396 -11.52 8.53 -8.36
N ALA A 397 -12.50 8.55 -7.48
CA ALA A 397 -13.13 9.78 -7.05
C ALA A 397 -12.27 10.46 -5.99
N HIS A 398 -12.28 11.79 -5.99
CA HIS A 398 -11.53 12.62 -5.04
C HIS A 398 -12.47 13.62 -4.34
N PRO A 399 -13.46 13.12 -3.56
CA PRO A 399 -14.44 13.97 -2.91
C PRO A 399 -13.88 14.70 -1.70
N GLN A 400 -14.53 15.82 -1.35
CA GLN A 400 -14.32 16.49 -0.06
C GLN A 400 -14.82 15.60 1.08
N ILE A 401 -14.02 15.43 2.14
CA ILE A 401 -14.40 14.61 3.30
C ILE A 401 -15.69 15.11 3.97
N ALA A 402 -15.90 16.43 3.97
CA ALA A 402 -17.12 17.01 4.52
C ALA A 402 -18.42 16.51 3.84
N GLU A 403 -18.34 16.13 2.58
CA GLU A 403 -19.46 15.58 1.79
C GLU A 403 -19.69 14.10 2.06
N VAL A 404 -18.60 13.33 2.25
CA VAL A 404 -18.63 11.88 2.41
C VAL A 404 -18.91 11.45 3.85
N LEU A 405 -18.34 12.18 4.81
CA LEU A 405 -18.37 11.83 6.23
C LEU A 405 -19.78 11.65 6.83
N PRO A 406 -20.80 12.42 6.44
CA PRO A 406 -22.18 12.20 6.93
C PRO A 406 -22.80 10.86 6.53
N GLY A 407 -22.42 10.30 5.38
CA GLY A 407 -22.85 8.98 4.87
C GLY A 407 -22.05 7.81 5.43
N PHE A 408 -20.92 8.07 6.10
CA PHE A 408 -20.11 7.01 6.71
C PHE A 408 -20.76 6.51 8.02
N PRO A 409 -20.90 5.18 8.25
CA PRO A 409 -21.68 4.65 9.37
C PRO A 409 -21.18 5.01 10.77
N HIS A 410 -19.86 5.17 10.92
CA HIS A 410 -19.18 5.43 12.20
C HIS A 410 -18.21 6.60 12.12
N PRO A 411 -18.70 7.81 11.81
CA PRO A 411 -17.86 8.98 11.58
C PRO A 411 -17.07 9.39 12.85
N GLU A 412 -17.55 9.02 14.04
CA GLU A 412 -16.88 9.24 15.32
C GLU A 412 -15.54 8.47 15.47
N LEU A 413 -15.33 7.41 14.66
CA LEU A 413 -14.08 6.65 14.68
C LEU A 413 -12.94 7.39 13.95
N VAL A 414 -13.29 8.19 12.96
CA VAL A 414 -12.34 8.85 12.07
C VAL A 414 -12.23 10.35 12.28
N ALA A 415 -13.31 11.01 12.72
CA ALA A 415 -13.40 12.45 12.78
C ALA A 415 -13.74 13.01 14.17
N SER A 416 -13.26 14.23 14.38
CA SER A 416 -13.68 15.12 15.46
C SER A 416 -14.24 16.42 14.87
N THR A 417 -14.99 17.18 15.67
CA THR A 417 -15.48 18.51 15.30
C THR A 417 -14.79 19.55 16.12
N PHE A 418 -14.29 20.60 15.50
CA PHE A 418 -13.87 21.79 16.22
C PHE A 418 -15.10 22.64 16.59
N SER A 419 -15.46 22.61 17.89
CA SER A 419 -16.56 23.45 18.41
C SER A 419 -16.10 24.88 18.55
N ILE A 420 -16.63 25.76 17.71
CA ILE A 420 -16.31 27.20 17.73
C ILE A 420 -16.79 27.81 19.05
N GLU A 421 -17.98 27.41 19.55
CA GLU A 421 -18.55 27.91 20.80
C GLU A 421 -17.67 27.59 22.01
N ASN A 422 -17.09 26.41 22.07
CA ASN A 422 -16.30 25.92 23.20
C ASN A 422 -14.78 26.04 22.98
N ASN A 423 -14.35 26.48 21.79
CA ASN A 423 -12.94 26.57 21.36
C ASN A 423 -12.14 25.30 21.65
N ARG A 424 -12.75 24.13 21.35
CA ARG A 424 -12.12 22.80 21.59
C ARG A 424 -12.56 21.76 20.57
N MET A 425 -11.72 20.73 20.44
CA MET A 425 -12.06 19.53 19.68
C MET A 425 -13.08 18.67 20.46
N VAL A 426 -14.12 18.24 19.77
CA VAL A 426 -15.17 17.34 20.28
C VAL A 426 -15.19 16.09 19.41
N PRO A 427 -15.09 14.87 19.98
CA PRO A 427 -15.15 13.63 19.23
C PRO A 427 -16.45 13.51 18.40
N GLY A 428 -16.33 12.96 17.20
CA GLY A 428 -17.47 12.74 16.31
C GLY A 428 -17.94 13.99 15.57
N ILE A 429 -19.10 13.88 14.94
CA ILE A 429 -19.64 14.92 14.04
C ILE A 429 -20.95 15.57 14.51
N THR A 430 -21.36 15.32 15.75
CA THR A 430 -22.62 15.83 16.31
C THR A 430 -22.58 17.32 16.69
N ALA A 431 -21.41 17.84 17.02
CA ALA A 431 -21.23 19.26 17.33
C ALA A 431 -21.27 20.14 16.08
N LYS A 432 -21.62 21.43 16.24
CA LYS A 432 -21.52 22.42 15.17
C LYS A 432 -20.08 22.90 15.02
N GLY A 433 -19.56 22.90 13.79
CA GLY A 433 -18.22 23.39 13.48
C GLY A 433 -17.53 22.59 12.38
N PRO A 434 -16.32 23.00 11.97
CA PRO A 434 -15.52 22.32 10.99
C PRO A 434 -15.14 20.89 11.44
N ARG A 435 -15.08 19.97 10.46
CA ARG A 435 -14.67 18.57 10.69
C ARG A 435 -13.16 18.44 10.53
N VAL A 436 -12.59 17.59 11.38
CA VAL A 436 -11.14 17.32 11.43
C VAL A 436 -10.95 15.81 11.46
N ILE A 437 -10.19 15.26 10.53
CA ILE A 437 -9.78 13.86 10.58
C ILE A 437 -8.71 13.71 11.65
N SER A 438 -9.06 13.07 12.76
CA SER A 438 -8.24 12.99 13.97
C SER A 438 -7.97 11.57 14.43
N PHE A 439 -8.83 10.61 14.06
CA PHE A 439 -8.82 9.23 14.57
C PHE A 439 -8.76 9.17 16.12
N ASP A 440 -9.26 10.19 16.81
CA ASP A 440 -9.20 10.29 18.27
C ASP A 440 -9.80 9.08 18.96
N ALA A 441 -10.91 8.55 18.47
CA ALA A 441 -11.55 7.36 19.05
C ALA A 441 -10.59 6.15 19.08
N ILE A 442 -9.74 6.01 18.06
CA ILE A 442 -8.78 4.93 17.94
C ILE A 442 -7.48 5.26 18.69
N LEU A 443 -6.86 6.41 18.38
CA LEU A 443 -5.51 6.73 18.85
C LEU A 443 -5.50 7.25 20.31
N LYS A 444 -6.47 8.07 20.66
CA LYS A 444 -6.53 8.72 21.98
C LYS A 444 -7.35 7.92 22.99
N TYR A 445 -8.51 7.41 22.57
CA TYR A 445 -9.44 6.69 23.42
C TYR A 445 -9.31 5.17 23.36
N GLY A 446 -8.52 4.64 22.41
CA GLY A 446 -8.14 3.22 22.35
C GLY A 446 -9.31 2.28 21.99
N ARG A 447 -10.27 2.75 21.17
CA ARG A 447 -11.40 1.90 20.72
C ARG A 447 -10.90 0.61 20.10
N TYR A 448 -9.82 0.68 19.33
CA TYR A 448 -9.04 -0.44 18.81
C TYR A 448 -7.57 -0.17 19.10
N PRO A 449 -6.75 -1.19 19.46
CA PRO A 449 -5.34 -1.00 19.82
C PRO A 449 -4.44 -0.87 18.57
N LEU A 450 -4.82 -0.03 17.60
CA LEU A 450 -4.16 0.09 16.29
C LEU A 450 -2.67 0.40 16.41
N ALA A 451 -2.29 1.37 17.25
CA ALA A 451 -0.90 1.77 17.44
C ALA A 451 -0.04 0.59 17.93
N GLN A 452 -0.54 -0.18 18.89
CA GLN A 452 0.14 -1.39 19.39
C GLN A 452 0.25 -2.47 18.31
N ILE A 453 -0.84 -2.72 17.57
CA ILE A 453 -0.86 -3.72 16.50
C ILE A 453 0.21 -3.40 15.47
N ILE A 454 0.25 -2.16 14.98
CA ILE A 454 1.22 -1.73 13.97
C ILE A 454 2.65 -1.80 14.51
N SER A 455 2.89 -1.38 15.76
CA SER A 455 4.20 -1.52 16.43
C SER A 455 4.65 -2.98 16.51
N ASP A 456 3.77 -3.89 16.94
CA ASP A 456 4.07 -5.32 17.04
C ASP A 456 4.38 -5.92 15.66
N ILE A 457 3.59 -5.59 14.64
CA ILE A 457 3.80 -6.11 13.28
C ILE A 457 5.13 -5.60 12.71
N MET A 458 5.43 -4.31 12.84
CA MET A 458 6.70 -3.74 12.40
C MET A 458 7.88 -4.40 13.12
N SER A 459 7.78 -4.62 14.42
CA SER A 459 8.82 -5.28 15.21
C SER A 459 9.05 -6.73 14.76
N ILE A 460 7.98 -7.48 14.50
CA ILE A 460 8.04 -8.85 13.99
C ILE A 460 8.71 -8.84 12.60
N CYS A 461 8.24 -7.99 11.68
CA CYS A 461 8.79 -7.90 10.34
C CYS A 461 10.27 -7.50 10.37
N LYS A 462 10.66 -6.50 11.19
CA LYS A 462 12.04 -6.07 11.37
C LYS A 462 12.94 -7.20 11.86
N ASN A 463 12.49 -7.97 12.84
CA ASN A 463 13.26 -9.09 13.39
C ASN A 463 13.40 -10.24 12.39
N GLU A 464 12.36 -10.56 11.63
CA GLU A 464 12.40 -11.66 10.65
C GLU A 464 13.19 -11.30 9.38
N LEU A 465 13.14 -10.03 8.95
CA LEU A 465 13.87 -9.53 7.80
C LEU A 465 15.27 -8.99 8.14
N MET A 466 15.59 -8.85 9.43
CA MET A 466 16.88 -8.33 9.95
C MET A 466 17.22 -6.93 9.43
N CYS A 467 16.23 -6.13 9.08
CA CYS A 467 16.39 -4.74 8.60
C CYS A 467 15.17 -3.90 8.98
N ASP A 468 15.30 -2.57 8.89
CA ASP A 468 14.15 -1.70 9.04
C ASP A 468 13.13 -1.94 7.93
N VAL A 469 11.85 -1.79 8.27
CA VAL A 469 10.75 -2.14 7.37
C VAL A 469 9.74 -1.02 7.25
N GLU A 470 9.08 -1.00 6.11
CA GLU A 470 7.85 -0.27 5.88
C GLU A 470 6.71 -1.24 5.60
N ILE A 471 5.54 -0.98 6.19
CA ILE A 471 4.32 -1.75 5.97
C ILE A 471 3.20 -0.85 5.47
N GLU A 472 2.47 -1.30 4.45
CA GLU A 472 1.22 -0.68 4.02
C GLU A 472 0.05 -1.49 4.56
N PHE A 473 -0.98 -0.80 5.04
CA PHE A 473 -2.18 -1.44 5.59
C PHE A 473 -3.44 -0.63 5.33
N ALA A 474 -4.58 -1.31 5.40
CA ALA A 474 -5.89 -0.68 5.41
C ALA A 474 -6.78 -1.37 6.45
N ALA A 475 -7.73 -0.64 7.01
CA ALA A 475 -8.69 -1.22 7.93
C ALA A 475 -10.11 -0.74 7.66
N ASP A 476 -11.06 -1.65 7.89
CA ASP A 476 -12.48 -1.38 7.78
C ASP A 476 -13.24 -2.07 8.91
N LEU A 477 -14.53 -1.84 8.99
CA LEU A 477 -15.38 -2.40 10.03
C LEU A 477 -16.03 -3.71 9.57
N PHE A 478 -16.32 -4.57 10.51
CA PHE A 478 -17.19 -5.73 10.30
C PHE A 478 -18.19 -5.86 11.45
N ASN A 479 -19.36 -6.44 11.18
CA ASN A 479 -20.36 -6.69 12.20
C ASN A 479 -19.95 -7.91 13.04
N GLY A 480 -19.72 -7.68 14.34
CA GLY A 480 -19.35 -8.71 15.31
C GLY A 480 -20.42 -8.87 16.39
N PRO A 481 -20.43 -9.99 17.15
CA PRO A 481 -21.41 -10.25 18.19
C PRO A 481 -21.46 -9.22 19.33
N GLY A 482 -20.39 -8.44 19.49
CA GLY A 482 -20.26 -7.39 20.54
C GLY A 482 -20.30 -5.97 19.99
N GLY A 483 -20.79 -5.76 18.76
CA GLY A 483 -20.75 -4.49 18.04
C GLY A 483 -19.67 -4.50 16.93
N PRO A 484 -19.42 -3.35 16.27
CA PRO A 484 -18.50 -3.29 15.15
C PRO A 484 -17.08 -3.64 15.59
N GLY A 485 -16.51 -4.66 14.94
CA GLY A 485 -15.11 -5.02 15.01
C GLY A 485 -14.32 -4.37 13.88
N MET A 486 -12.98 -4.41 13.96
CA MET A 486 -12.08 -3.89 12.94
C MET A 486 -11.40 -5.05 12.20
N VAL A 487 -11.41 -5.03 10.87
CA VAL A 487 -10.56 -5.89 10.05
C VAL A 487 -9.37 -5.07 9.55
N LEU A 488 -8.15 -5.51 9.88
CA LEU A 488 -6.90 -4.92 9.42
C LEU A 488 -6.30 -5.80 8.33
N LYS A 489 -6.10 -5.22 7.15
CA LYS A 489 -5.47 -5.87 6.00
C LYS A 489 -4.05 -5.35 5.82
N LEU A 490 -3.07 -6.26 5.81
CA LEU A 490 -1.69 -5.96 5.48
C LEU A 490 -1.53 -6.03 3.96
N LEU A 491 -1.17 -4.92 3.32
CA LEU A 491 -1.18 -4.77 1.88
C LEU A 491 0.20 -4.97 1.24
N GLN A 492 1.25 -4.61 1.95
CA GLN A 492 2.64 -4.75 1.50
C GLN A 492 3.59 -4.64 2.68
N VAL A 493 4.74 -5.30 2.58
CA VAL A 493 5.92 -5.08 3.41
C VAL A 493 7.13 -4.94 2.51
N ARG A 494 8.01 -4.03 2.84
CA ARG A 494 9.29 -3.86 2.15
C ARG A 494 10.40 -3.47 3.11
N PRO A 495 11.65 -3.85 2.81
CA PRO A 495 12.81 -3.33 3.52
C PRO A 495 12.92 -1.82 3.32
N VAL A 496 13.34 -1.11 4.34
CA VAL A 496 13.82 0.27 4.20
C VAL A 496 15.30 0.20 3.86
N GLY A 497 15.71 0.80 2.74
CA GLY A 497 17.10 0.76 2.28
C GLY A 497 18.06 1.28 3.36
N GLU A 498 19.14 0.54 3.59
CA GLU A 498 20.23 1.00 4.42
C GLU A 498 21.14 1.93 3.59
N PHE A 499 21.44 3.10 4.13
CA PHE A 499 22.52 3.92 3.59
C PHE A 499 23.87 3.25 3.91
N SER A 500 24.74 3.10 2.93
CA SER A 500 26.06 2.50 3.14
C SER A 500 26.86 3.25 4.22
N ASP A 501 27.44 2.50 5.14
CA ASP A 501 28.17 3.04 6.32
C ASP A 501 29.59 3.57 6.01
N ASP A 502 29.97 3.71 4.73
CA ASP A 502 31.37 3.77 4.32
C ASP A 502 32.15 5.05 4.69
N MET A 503 31.53 6.07 5.29
CA MET A 503 32.30 7.25 5.75
C MET A 503 31.69 7.91 7.00
N THR A 504 32.22 7.62 8.17
CA THR A 504 32.02 8.45 9.37
C THR A 504 32.93 9.70 9.24
N THR A 505 32.40 10.76 8.65
CA THR A 505 33.14 12.03 8.55
C THR A 505 32.42 13.06 9.42
N ASN A 506 33.21 13.77 10.23
CA ASN A 506 32.68 14.81 11.11
C ASN A 506 32.38 16.07 10.30
N ILE A 507 31.17 16.59 10.42
CA ILE A 507 30.70 17.80 9.72
C ILE A 507 31.55 19.03 10.01
N GLU A 508 32.19 19.10 11.17
CA GLU A 508 33.12 20.20 11.54
C GLU A 508 34.34 20.20 10.65
N LYS A 509 34.96 19.01 10.40
CA LYS A 509 36.07 18.88 9.47
C LYS A 509 35.68 19.14 8.02
N ALA A 510 34.48 18.71 7.61
CA ALA A 510 33.95 19.00 6.27
C ALA A 510 33.73 20.52 6.08
N SER A 511 33.29 21.20 7.13
CA SER A 511 33.11 22.67 7.10
C SER A 511 34.40 23.45 6.87
N GLU A 512 35.56 22.92 7.33
CA GLU A 512 36.85 23.53 7.08
C GLU A 512 37.31 23.44 5.62
N SER A 513 36.80 22.42 4.89
CA SER A 513 37.12 22.19 3.47
C SER A 513 36.18 22.94 2.49
N ILE A 514 35.12 23.61 2.98
CA ILE A 514 34.16 24.35 2.18
C ILE A 514 34.26 25.85 2.52
N PRO A 515 35.01 26.65 1.73
CA PRO A 515 35.21 28.08 2.02
C PRO A 515 33.93 28.91 1.96
N ASN A 516 33.07 28.63 0.99
CA ASN A 516 31.83 29.36 0.75
C ASN A 516 30.63 28.46 1.00
N VAL A 517 30.14 28.46 2.23
CA VAL A 517 28.96 27.66 2.61
C VAL A 517 27.69 28.33 2.12
N LEU A 518 26.97 27.66 1.22
CA LEU A 518 25.68 28.10 0.67
C LEU A 518 24.50 27.74 1.55
N LEU A 519 24.52 26.54 2.14
CA LEU A 519 23.45 26.10 3.00
C LEU A 519 23.92 25.10 4.08
N ARG A 520 23.17 25.09 5.17
CA ARG A 520 23.29 24.10 6.25
C ARG A 520 21.91 23.59 6.63
N SER A 521 21.81 22.31 6.94
CA SER A 521 20.61 21.67 7.46
C SER A 521 20.92 20.92 8.75
N GLY A 522 20.04 21.03 9.73
CA GLY A 522 20.04 20.19 10.92
C GLY A 522 19.24 18.90 10.75
N LYS A 523 18.61 18.71 9.57
CA LYS A 523 17.76 17.56 9.23
C LYS A 523 18.09 17.06 7.83
N ALA A 524 19.09 16.20 7.75
CA ALA A 524 19.52 15.61 6.50
C ALA A 524 19.44 14.09 6.51
N LEU A 525 19.16 13.51 5.36
CA LEU A 525 19.18 12.07 5.12
C LEU A 525 20.12 11.77 3.97
N GLY A 526 20.75 10.63 4.06
CA GLY A 526 21.83 10.21 3.19
C GLY A 526 23.11 10.03 4.00
N SER A 527 24.16 9.65 3.35
CA SER A 527 25.48 9.53 3.97
C SER A 527 26.55 9.89 2.96
N GLY A 528 27.64 10.49 3.46
CA GLY A 528 28.84 10.70 2.69
C GLY A 528 28.93 12.04 1.99
N TYR A 529 29.69 12.02 0.93
CA TYR A 529 30.20 13.17 0.22
C TYR A 529 29.71 13.14 -1.23
N SER A 530 29.13 14.24 -1.69
CA SER A 530 28.82 14.47 -3.09
C SER A 530 29.71 15.58 -3.60
N ASP A 531 30.56 15.25 -4.55
CA ASP A 531 31.40 16.23 -5.24
C ASP A 531 30.83 16.56 -6.63
N ARG A 532 31.24 17.71 -7.15
CA ARG A 532 31.03 18.11 -8.55
C ARG A 532 29.59 18.45 -8.97
N MET A 533 28.71 18.86 -8.08
CA MET A 533 27.46 19.47 -8.51
C MET A 533 27.77 20.82 -9.16
N LYS A 534 27.74 20.89 -10.49
CA LYS A 534 28.08 22.12 -11.22
C LYS A 534 26.97 23.14 -11.31
N TYR A 535 25.73 22.69 -11.15
CA TYR A 535 24.55 23.52 -11.31
C TYR A 535 23.69 23.55 -10.05
N ILE A 536 22.90 24.61 -9.94
CA ILE A 536 21.83 24.73 -8.94
C ILE A 536 20.55 25.03 -9.66
N VAL A 537 19.55 24.17 -9.50
CA VAL A 537 18.16 24.42 -9.91
C VAL A 537 17.45 24.96 -8.68
N HIS A 538 17.05 26.22 -8.72
CA HIS A 538 16.50 26.93 -7.58
C HIS A 538 15.12 27.50 -7.88
N VAL A 539 14.16 27.20 -7.02
CA VAL A 539 12.85 27.86 -6.94
C VAL A 539 12.91 28.84 -5.78
N PRO A 540 13.02 30.15 -6.05
CA PRO A 540 13.12 31.15 -4.99
C PRO A 540 11.84 31.22 -4.16
N SER A 541 11.98 31.28 -2.84
CA SER A 541 10.82 31.38 -1.93
C SER A 541 9.95 32.62 -2.19
N ALA A 542 10.57 33.68 -2.68
CA ALA A 542 9.87 34.96 -2.99
C ALA A 542 8.95 34.91 -4.22
N SER A 543 9.23 33.98 -5.16
CA SER A 543 8.44 33.77 -6.39
C SER A 543 7.60 32.52 -6.38
N PHE A 544 7.58 31.80 -5.26
CA PHE A 544 6.79 30.57 -5.16
C PHE A 544 5.29 30.86 -5.14
N ASP A 545 4.57 30.23 -6.06
CA ASP A 545 3.11 30.24 -6.15
C ASP A 545 2.59 28.79 -6.23
N SER A 546 1.88 28.37 -5.21
CA SER A 546 1.34 27.01 -5.10
C SER A 546 0.38 26.63 -6.24
N SER A 547 -0.27 27.62 -6.86
CA SER A 547 -1.14 27.40 -8.03
C SER A 547 -0.36 27.08 -9.32
N ARG A 548 0.94 27.38 -9.36
CA ARG A 548 1.83 27.23 -10.53
C ARG A 548 2.85 26.10 -10.39
N THR A 549 2.76 25.28 -9.35
CA THR A 549 3.75 24.24 -9.06
C THR A 549 3.86 23.18 -10.17
N ARG A 550 2.79 22.90 -10.91
CA ARG A 550 2.83 22.03 -12.09
C ARG A 550 3.63 22.63 -13.26
N ASP A 551 3.60 23.95 -13.43
CA ASP A 551 4.41 24.62 -14.44
C ASP A 551 5.89 24.62 -14.02
N MET A 552 6.16 24.86 -12.73
CA MET A 552 7.51 24.72 -12.16
C MET A 552 8.09 23.33 -12.39
N ALA A 553 7.32 22.27 -12.18
CA ALA A 553 7.74 20.89 -12.43
C ALA A 553 8.16 20.66 -13.89
N LYS A 554 7.39 21.17 -14.85
CA LYS A 554 7.74 21.08 -16.28
C LYS A 554 9.03 21.81 -16.63
N GLU A 555 9.24 23.00 -16.05
CA GLU A 555 10.48 23.77 -16.27
C GLU A 555 11.69 23.05 -15.68
N ILE A 556 11.56 22.48 -14.47
CA ILE A 556 12.60 21.69 -13.83
C ILE A 556 12.93 20.46 -14.66
N SER A 557 11.92 19.75 -15.17
CA SER A 557 12.10 18.61 -16.07
C SER A 557 12.88 18.98 -17.34
N ALA A 558 12.55 20.12 -17.95
CA ALA A 558 13.26 20.61 -19.14
C ALA A 558 14.74 20.96 -18.84
N ILE A 559 15.01 21.54 -17.67
CA ILE A 559 16.37 21.84 -17.21
C ILE A 559 17.13 20.53 -16.92
N ASN A 560 16.50 19.54 -16.27
CA ASN A 560 17.08 18.24 -16.00
C ASN A 560 17.55 17.55 -17.28
N GLU A 561 16.72 17.55 -18.34
CA GLU A 561 17.08 16.97 -19.63
C GLU A 561 18.27 17.69 -20.32
N LYS A 562 18.42 18.99 -20.11
CA LYS A 562 19.59 19.74 -20.61
C LYS A 562 20.85 19.34 -19.86
N ILE A 563 20.79 19.28 -18.52
CA ILE A 563 21.92 18.91 -17.66
C ILE A 563 22.35 17.46 -17.92
N LYS A 564 21.37 16.57 -18.11
CA LYS A 564 21.61 15.17 -18.50
C LYS A 564 22.41 15.06 -19.81
N LYS A 565 22.05 15.84 -20.83
CA LYS A 565 22.79 15.88 -22.10
C LYS A 565 24.22 16.40 -21.96
N LEU A 566 24.49 17.20 -20.93
CA LEU A 566 25.83 17.69 -20.61
C LEU A 566 26.65 16.70 -19.79
N GLY A 567 26.02 15.59 -19.29
CA GLY A 567 26.65 14.64 -18.38
C GLY A 567 27.02 15.22 -17.02
N GLU A 568 26.27 16.22 -16.55
CA GLU A 568 26.55 16.98 -15.32
C GLU A 568 25.46 16.75 -14.27
N ASN A 569 25.70 17.25 -13.06
CA ASN A 569 24.80 17.11 -11.92
C ASN A 569 24.45 18.45 -11.29
N TYR A 570 23.40 18.45 -10.48
CA TYR A 570 22.94 19.68 -9.82
C TYR A 570 22.42 19.48 -8.38
N LEU A 571 22.37 20.58 -7.64
CA LEU A 571 21.66 20.75 -6.40
C LEU A 571 20.26 21.28 -6.71
N LEU A 572 19.20 20.61 -6.22
CA LEU A 572 17.82 21.05 -6.34
C LEU A 572 17.38 21.74 -5.05
N VAL A 573 16.94 22.99 -5.13
CA VAL A 573 16.53 23.79 -3.95
C VAL A 573 15.17 24.43 -4.21
N GLY A 574 14.22 24.26 -3.31
CA GLY A 574 12.93 24.93 -3.43
C GLY A 574 12.02 24.76 -2.22
N PRO A 575 10.96 25.58 -2.17
CA PRO A 575 9.98 25.55 -1.10
C PRO A 575 9.03 24.37 -1.26
N GLY A 576 8.64 23.82 -0.12
CA GLY A 576 7.65 22.74 -0.10
C GLY A 576 8.23 21.35 -0.26
N ARG A 577 7.33 20.38 -0.40
CA ARG A 577 7.70 18.97 -0.65
C ARG A 577 8.00 18.75 -2.13
N TRP A 578 9.06 18.05 -2.41
CA TRP A 578 9.29 17.54 -3.75
C TRP A 578 8.52 16.24 -3.98
N GLY A 579 7.93 16.11 -5.18
CA GLY A 579 7.17 14.90 -5.55
C GLY A 579 5.80 14.77 -4.90
N SER A 580 5.27 15.83 -4.28
CA SER A 580 3.90 15.83 -3.75
C SER A 580 2.89 16.00 -4.88
N SER A 581 1.89 15.11 -4.97
CA SER A 581 0.77 15.26 -5.91
C SER A 581 -0.16 16.41 -5.55
N ASP A 582 -0.16 16.88 -4.28
CA ASP A 582 -0.90 18.05 -3.82
C ASP A 582 -0.08 19.33 -4.07
N PRO A 583 -0.52 20.21 -5.01
CA PRO A 583 0.18 21.45 -5.33
C PRO A 583 0.33 22.41 -4.15
N TRP A 584 -0.55 22.31 -3.16
CA TRP A 584 -0.51 23.13 -1.95
C TRP A 584 0.58 22.68 -0.96
N LEU A 585 1.11 21.47 -1.13
CA LEU A 585 2.17 20.94 -0.28
C LEU A 585 3.57 21.02 -0.91
N GLY A 586 3.65 21.22 -2.23
CA GLY A 586 4.94 21.30 -2.89
C GLY A 586 4.91 21.17 -4.42
N ILE A 587 6.04 20.82 -5.00
CA ILE A 587 6.24 20.75 -6.45
C ILE A 587 6.16 19.28 -6.91
N PRO A 588 5.20 18.93 -7.82
CA PRO A 588 4.88 17.56 -8.19
C PRO A 588 5.84 16.99 -9.25
N VAL A 589 7.14 17.01 -8.99
CA VAL A 589 8.14 16.38 -9.87
C VAL A 589 8.16 14.86 -9.68
N LEU A 590 8.37 14.14 -10.78
CA LEU A 590 8.68 12.72 -10.77
C LEU A 590 10.20 12.50 -10.71
N TRP A 591 10.65 11.32 -10.28
CA TRP A 591 12.08 11.03 -10.18
C TRP A 591 12.83 11.22 -11.52
N ASN A 592 12.26 10.73 -12.61
CA ASN A 592 12.84 10.88 -13.95
C ASN A 592 12.97 12.33 -14.41
N GLU A 593 12.20 13.25 -13.84
CA GLU A 593 12.24 14.67 -14.14
C GLU A 593 13.34 15.42 -13.38
N ILE A 594 13.97 14.74 -12.40
CA ILE A 594 15.06 15.27 -11.57
C ILE A 594 16.22 14.28 -11.40
N SER A 595 16.39 13.35 -12.34
CA SER A 595 17.35 12.23 -12.26
C SER A 595 18.81 12.66 -12.06
N GLU A 596 19.16 13.89 -12.48
CA GLU A 596 20.54 14.42 -12.33
C GLU A 596 20.74 15.20 -11.03
N ALA A 597 19.72 15.31 -10.17
CA ALA A 597 19.89 15.89 -8.84
C ALA A 597 20.69 14.96 -7.93
N ARG A 598 21.77 15.45 -7.35
CA ARG A 598 22.59 14.72 -6.37
C ARG A 598 22.21 15.03 -4.93
N MET A 599 21.69 16.22 -4.72
CA MET A 599 21.11 16.64 -3.45
C MET A 599 19.82 17.42 -3.70
N ILE A 600 18.87 17.23 -2.81
CA ILE A 600 17.53 17.85 -2.85
C ILE A 600 17.29 18.55 -1.53
N VAL A 601 16.86 19.79 -1.59
CA VAL A 601 16.60 20.64 -0.43
C VAL A 601 15.15 21.11 -0.44
N GLU A 602 14.42 20.77 0.63
CA GLU A 602 13.11 21.32 0.94
C GLU A 602 13.25 22.52 1.87
N THR A 603 12.71 23.66 1.49
CA THR A 603 12.76 24.88 2.32
C THR A 603 11.36 25.23 2.84
N ALA A 604 11.26 25.53 4.14
CA ALA A 604 10.05 26.12 4.69
C ALA A 604 9.99 27.63 4.41
N ILE A 605 8.80 28.12 4.12
CA ILE A 605 8.54 29.56 3.96
C ILE A 605 7.50 30.05 4.97
N PRO A 606 7.47 31.33 5.34
CA PRO A 606 6.47 31.88 6.23
C PRO A 606 5.03 31.60 5.76
N GLY A 607 4.20 31.01 6.62
CA GLY A 607 2.83 30.60 6.30
C GLY A 607 2.69 29.26 5.60
N PHE A 608 3.76 28.66 5.14
CA PHE A 608 3.80 27.38 4.45
C PHE A 608 4.79 26.43 5.16
N GLN A 609 4.34 25.90 6.30
CA GLN A 609 5.13 24.94 7.07
C GLN A 609 4.86 23.54 6.54
N ILE A 610 5.91 22.84 6.19
CA ILE A 610 5.82 21.50 5.61
C ILE A 610 6.55 20.53 6.50
N GLU A 611 5.89 19.40 6.81
CA GLU A 611 6.57 18.25 7.36
C GLU A 611 7.31 17.51 6.23
N PRO A 612 8.51 16.99 6.48
CA PRO A 612 9.27 16.23 5.49
C PRO A 612 8.46 15.09 4.87
N SER A 613 8.70 14.78 3.60
CA SER A 613 7.93 13.83 2.77
C SER A 613 8.09 12.36 3.16
N GLN A 614 8.25 12.01 4.43
CA GLN A 614 8.34 10.62 4.88
C GLN A 614 7.09 9.82 4.50
N GLY A 615 7.27 8.59 4.01
CA GLY A 615 6.16 7.69 3.69
C GLY A 615 5.66 7.77 2.25
N THR A 616 6.23 8.65 1.42
CA THR A 616 5.90 8.74 -0.01
C THR A 616 6.79 7.84 -0.87
N HIS A 617 6.28 7.41 -2.03
CA HIS A 617 7.08 6.69 -3.03
C HIS A 617 8.28 7.53 -3.50
N PHE A 618 8.08 8.84 -3.69
CA PHE A 618 9.13 9.75 -4.07
C PHE A 618 10.29 9.77 -3.05
N PHE A 619 9.98 9.91 -1.76
CA PHE A 619 10.97 9.90 -0.69
C PHE A 619 11.73 8.58 -0.62
N GLN A 620 11.05 7.45 -0.86
CA GLN A 620 11.69 6.14 -0.88
C GLN A 620 12.70 5.99 -2.00
N ASN A 621 12.32 6.40 -3.21
CA ASN A 621 13.20 6.33 -4.37
C ASN A 621 14.45 7.19 -4.16
N ILE A 622 14.31 8.43 -3.65
CA ILE A 622 15.43 9.32 -3.36
C ILE A 622 16.41 8.69 -2.37
N THR A 623 15.91 8.20 -1.24
CA THR A 623 16.76 7.63 -0.18
C THR A 623 17.50 6.39 -0.65
N SER A 624 16.89 5.60 -1.53
CA SER A 624 17.49 4.36 -2.05
C SER A 624 18.49 4.57 -3.17
N LEU A 625 18.35 5.67 -3.91
CA LEU A 625 19.30 6.04 -4.97
C LEU A 625 20.51 6.81 -4.45
N GLY A 626 20.61 6.96 -3.13
CA GLY A 626 21.75 7.65 -2.50
C GLY A 626 21.76 9.17 -2.74
N VAL A 627 20.62 9.75 -3.10
CA VAL A 627 20.49 11.20 -3.25
C VAL A 627 20.43 11.84 -1.87
N GLY A 628 21.25 12.84 -1.62
CA GLY A 628 21.20 13.60 -0.38
C GLY A 628 19.88 14.37 -0.27
N TYR A 629 19.21 14.23 0.88
CA TYR A 629 17.94 14.91 1.11
C TYR A 629 17.99 15.76 2.36
N LEU A 630 17.74 17.06 2.20
CA LEU A 630 17.91 18.05 3.25
C LEU A 630 16.60 18.83 3.45
N THR A 631 16.28 19.14 4.71
CA THR A 631 15.19 20.05 5.07
C THR A 631 15.76 21.27 5.78
N ILE A 632 15.38 22.45 5.35
CA ILE A 632 15.77 23.74 5.94
C ILE A 632 14.52 24.49 6.40
N ASP A 633 14.37 24.67 7.71
CA ASP A 633 13.26 25.44 8.31
C ASP A 633 13.80 26.71 8.98
N THR A 634 14.03 27.73 8.19
CA THR A 634 14.53 29.02 8.68
C THR A 634 13.54 29.71 9.61
N VAL A 635 12.24 29.38 9.53
CA VAL A 635 11.18 29.94 10.40
C VAL A 635 11.32 29.41 11.83
N ARG A 636 11.78 28.14 11.98
CA ARG A 636 12.03 27.53 13.28
C ARG A 636 13.51 27.61 13.72
N GLY A 637 14.36 28.23 12.91
CA GLY A 637 15.78 28.33 13.19
C GLY A 637 16.56 27.03 12.94
N ASP A 638 16.04 26.14 12.11
CA ASP A 638 16.70 24.87 11.75
C ASP A 638 17.35 25.00 10.36
N GLY A 639 18.65 25.21 10.37
CA GLY A 639 19.45 25.43 9.16
C GLY A 639 19.38 26.84 8.60
N TYR A 640 20.11 27.06 7.53
CA TYR A 640 20.07 28.31 6.76
C TYR A 640 20.40 28.07 5.29
N ILE A 641 19.99 29.02 4.44
CA ILE A 641 20.35 29.14 3.04
C ILE A 641 20.78 30.58 2.77
N ASP A 642 21.92 30.76 2.11
CA ASP A 642 22.43 32.06 1.69
C ASP A 642 21.91 32.44 0.29
N GLU A 643 20.69 32.96 0.25
CA GLU A 643 20.05 33.46 -0.99
C GLU A 643 20.87 34.54 -1.68
N ALA A 644 21.62 35.36 -0.91
CA ALA A 644 22.45 36.43 -1.46
C ALA A 644 23.70 35.85 -2.15
N ALA A 645 24.29 34.80 -1.60
CA ALA A 645 25.39 34.07 -2.24
C ALA A 645 24.90 33.33 -3.51
N LEU A 646 23.74 32.68 -3.46
CA LEU A 646 23.14 32.05 -4.63
C LEU A 646 22.92 33.01 -5.78
N SER A 647 22.41 34.24 -5.49
CA SER A 647 22.15 35.27 -6.51
C SER A 647 23.41 35.88 -7.15
N LYS A 648 24.60 35.63 -6.57
CA LYS A 648 25.89 36.07 -7.13
C LYS A 648 26.52 35.06 -8.08
N LEU A 649 26.00 33.81 -8.12
CA LEU A 649 26.47 32.79 -9.05
C LEU A 649 26.13 33.17 -10.50
N GLU A 650 26.82 32.56 -11.45
CA GLU A 650 26.55 32.72 -12.87
C GLU A 650 25.12 32.25 -13.18
N PHE A 651 24.24 33.20 -13.55
CA PHE A 651 22.91 32.89 -14.03
C PHE A 651 23.00 32.32 -15.45
N VAL A 652 22.49 31.10 -15.65
CA VAL A 652 22.52 30.44 -16.95
C VAL A 652 21.23 30.66 -17.72
N GLU A 653 20.10 30.34 -17.12
CA GLU A 653 18.76 30.53 -17.67
C GLU A 653 17.70 30.41 -16.57
N GLY A 654 16.46 30.73 -16.90
CA GLY A 654 15.33 30.50 -16.00
C GLY A 654 14.14 31.41 -16.32
N SER A 655 13.05 31.15 -15.59
CA SER A 655 11.81 31.95 -15.64
C SER A 655 11.66 32.82 -14.38
N GLU A 656 10.47 33.32 -14.18
CA GLU A 656 10.06 33.94 -12.92
C GLU A 656 10.14 32.95 -11.74
N PHE A 657 9.84 31.66 -11.98
CA PHE A 657 9.67 30.64 -10.94
C PHE A 657 10.91 29.76 -10.73
N VAL A 658 11.59 29.37 -11.81
CA VAL A 658 12.73 28.45 -11.75
C VAL A 658 13.97 29.12 -12.30
N LYS A 659 15.08 29.02 -11.58
CA LYS A 659 16.37 29.62 -11.98
C LYS A 659 17.47 28.56 -11.99
N LEU A 660 18.26 28.57 -13.04
CA LEU A 660 19.45 27.72 -13.18
C LEU A 660 20.70 28.59 -12.99
N TYR A 661 21.51 28.23 -11.99
CA TYR A 661 22.80 28.85 -11.74
C TYR A 661 23.93 27.84 -11.97
N LYS A 662 25.11 28.33 -12.25
CA LYS A 662 26.33 27.55 -12.37
C LYS A 662 27.33 27.95 -11.31
N ALA A 663 27.87 26.96 -10.59
CA ALA A 663 28.94 27.19 -9.62
C ALA A 663 30.32 27.19 -10.30
N PRO A 664 31.25 28.11 -9.95
CA PRO A 664 32.51 28.28 -10.65
C PRO A 664 33.41 27.02 -10.71
N GLU A 665 33.50 26.28 -9.63
CA GLU A 665 34.36 25.10 -9.51
C GLU A 665 33.60 23.81 -9.22
N GLY A 666 32.25 23.89 -9.21
CA GLY A 666 31.38 22.83 -8.70
C GLY A 666 31.18 22.92 -7.19
N MET A 667 30.09 22.35 -6.72
CA MET A 667 29.74 22.34 -5.31
C MET A 667 30.04 21.01 -4.66
N ILE A 668 30.32 21.09 -3.39
CA ILE A 668 30.53 19.97 -2.50
C ILE A 668 29.35 19.91 -1.52
N GLY A 669 28.75 18.73 -1.39
CA GLY A 669 27.74 18.48 -0.40
C GLY A 669 28.21 17.39 0.56
N PHE A 670 28.02 17.61 1.84
CA PHE A 670 28.41 16.68 2.88
C PHE A 670 27.27 16.42 3.86
N ILE A 671 26.97 15.13 4.14
CA ILE A 671 25.96 14.70 5.09
C ILE A 671 26.60 13.82 6.16
N ASP A 672 26.48 14.25 7.41
CA ASP A 672 26.86 13.46 8.58
C ASP A 672 25.61 12.71 9.11
N ARG A 673 25.58 11.42 8.87
CA ARG A 673 24.50 10.52 9.30
C ARG A 673 24.35 10.46 10.83
N SER A 674 25.46 10.57 11.57
CA SER A 674 25.45 10.42 13.03
C SER A 674 24.72 11.57 13.72
N SER A 675 24.81 12.77 13.15
CA SER A 675 24.17 13.99 13.65
C SER A 675 22.95 14.42 12.83
N ASN A 676 22.65 13.75 11.70
CA ASN A 676 21.62 14.14 10.70
C ASN A 676 21.82 15.58 10.18
N LYS A 677 23.05 16.05 10.11
CA LYS A 677 23.39 17.39 9.65
C LYS A 677 24.02 17.35 8.26
N ALA A 678 23.81 18.43 7.52
CA ALA A 678 24.43 18.61 6.21
C ALA A 678 24.95 20.01 5.98
N ILE A 679 25.94 20.10 5.09
CA ILE A 679 26.54 21.33 4.61
C ILE A 679 26.77 21.22 3.11
N VAL A 680 26.44 22.30 2.36
CA VAL A 680 26.72 22.39 0.92
C VAL A 680 27.33 23.76 0.63
N GLY A 681 28.34 23.77 -0.23
CA GLY A 681 29.03 24.98 -0.66
C GLY A 681 30.13 24.71 -1.69
N TYR A 682 30.95 25.69 -1.99
CA TYR A 682 32.04 25.62 -2.97
C TYR A 682 33.31 26.33 -2.48
#